data_dcbc0d89f4109b0e2235eac41878284b
#
_entry.id   dcbc0d89f4109b0e2235eac41878284b
#
_cell.length_a   1.000
_cell.length_b   1.000
_cell.length_c   1.000
_cell.angle_alpha   90.00
_cell.angle_beta   90.00
_cell.angle_gamma   90.00
#
_symmetry.space_group_name_H-M   'P 1'
#
loop_
_entity.id
_entity.type
_entity.pdbx_description
1 polymer ?
#
loop_
_entity_poly.entity_id
_entity_poly.type
_entity_poly.pdbx_seq_one_letter_code
_entity_poly.pdbx_strand_id
1 'polypeptide(L)'
;MKRLFTTAIYILCVILTTSGNTNEKTLTMMFKQLSISEGLSNNSVRSIFRDSRGFLWIGTESGLNKYDGYSFHQYYQSNSGLSDDAIFEVFEGPQGNIWIKTANEYSIYDYKTGKISNDYKSVLEKKHIPSKNIQRIGMTPKNEFWAYNRSKLYLQNEDKNPIKVFPLQTEKISNISIAVQSIYIMYSDGALYSIDKQTSETKEIAIPTTFIPLLKNHEPHIYTDRNENIWLYTYQNSLLLHKNSFTRQWEEIKLNNGQDMQYNRIQRILDIGNGNVWILTSHKGLFIYNTLNKSITNLTHTPLKQHTIASNNLSTIYQDKDGIVYIGNFKHGISYYSPMSQIILCNKSPEYNDILTFCKDTDQEFIYYGTDGTGLIRQSLASDLYEKIPTPANIVVDLSIDSKDRLWIGTYQKGLLCYSKGKIKQYTVSNSHLLENNVYTVKVDKYGYIWIGTMRGYVQRLNPETEEFDTVLYRPGEFFIRDMYYDSDKYLYVASNGGLIIIDTENQTYSLFDEDNHFSEKNILTVYKDSRNLLWIGHSHGISVWDQKNDSILFLDQKSGLATNFVKAIIEDNNKQMWIGTGNGISRVQIVNGKYYIVNYTIKDGLICNDTNIHAILKLDNGNILIGTPKGYQTIIPQEILATDYHANIYLTGIELKSGIYHPNLSNESSLECTQTLSFTEKENSFILSFSALDFAETDKIKYAY
;
A
#
# COMPACT_ATOMS: atom_id res chain seq x y z
N MET A 1 -30.74 50.67 -10.91
CA MET A 1 -29.45 50.53 -10.16
C MET A 1 -29.57 49.75 -8.85
N LYS A 2 -30.59 49.92 -8.01
CA LYS A 2 -30.71 49.13 -6.76
C LYS A 2 -30.96 47.61 -6.92
N ARG A 3 -31.59 47.15 -8.01
CA ARG A 3 -31.83 45.72 -8.28
C ARG A 3 -30.60 44.96 -8.83
N LEU A 4 -29.67 45.67 -9.48
CA LEU A 4 -28.42 45.07 -9.97
C LEU A 4 -27.40 44.87 -8.85
N PHE A 5 -27.44 45.70 -7.80
CA PHE A 5 -26.55 45.57 -6.65
C PHE A 5 -26.94 44.41 -5.72
N THR A 6 -28.26 44.14 -5.58
CA THR A 6 -28.75 42.99 -4.76
C THR A 6 -28.47 41.65 -5.44
N THR A 7 -28.52 41.56 -6.76
CA THR A 7 -28.22 40.33 -7.49
C THR A 7 -26.71 40.06 -7.51
N ALA A 8 -25.86 41.11 -7.57
CA ALA A 8 -24.40 40.94 -7.48
C ALA A 8 -23.96 40.49 -6.06
N ILE A 9 -24.59 40.95 -5.00
CA ILE A 9 -24.29 40.52 -3.63
C ILE A 9 -24.78 39.08 -3.39
N TYR A 10 -25.91 38.66 -3.98
CA TYR A 10 -26.37 37.28 -3.89
C TYR A 10 -25.48 36.29 -4.68
N ILE A 11 -24.96 36.69 -5.84
CA ILE A 11 -24.01 35.90 -6.61
C ILE A 11 -22.65 35.87 -5.90
N LEU A 12 -22.22 36.96 -5.26
CA LEU A 12 -20.97 36.98 -4.48
C LEU A 12 -21.08 36.18 -3.17
N CYS A 13 -22.23 36.16 -2.50
CA CYS A 13 -22.49 35.30 -1.34
C CYS A 13 -22.63 33.81 -1.72
N VAL A 14 -23.16 33.47 -2.89
CA VAL A 14 -23.23 32.09 -3.38
C VAL A 14 -21.83 31.59 -3.82
N ILE A 15 -20.95 32.47 -4.31
CA ILE A 15 -19.56 32.09 -4.65
C ILE A 15 -18.68 31.99 -3.40
N LEU A 16 -19.02 32.65 -2.29
CA LEU A 16 -18.27 32.56 -1.02
C LEU A 16 -18.72 31.41 -0.10
N THR A 17 -19.84 30.72 -0.44
CA THR A 17 -20.31 29.54 0.33
C THR A 17 -20.00 28.21 -0.37
N THR A 18 -19.34 28.22 -1.53
CA THR A 18 -18.86 27.00 -2.20
C THR A 18 -17.34 26.78 -2.05
N SER A 19 -16.71 27.36 -1.03
CA SER A 19 -15.50 26.75 -0.47
C SER A 19 -15.92 25.57 0.38
N GLY A 20 -16.58 24.60 -0.28
CA GLY A 20 -16.73 23.28 0.28
C GLY A 20 -15.34 22.75 0.60
N ASN A 21 -15.10 22.40 1.85
CA ASN A 21 -14.06 21.48 2.22
C ASN A 21 -14.16 20.29 1.27
N THR A 22 -13.37 20.28 0.21
CA THR A 22 -12.93 19.06 -0.40
C THR A 22 -12.11 18.38 0.69
N ASN A 23 -12.74 17.53 1.47
CA ASN A 23 -12.04 16.48 2.19
C ASN A 23 -11.31 15.69 1.11
N GLU A 24 -10.08 16.12 0.76
CA GLU A 24 -9.14 15.26 0.10
C GLU A 24 -9.12 13.99 0.96
N LYS A 25 -9.64 12.88 0.42
CA LYS A 25 -9.44 11.56 1.00
C LYS A 25 -7.93 11.43 1.18
N THR A 26 -7.48 11.65 2.39
CA THR A 26 -6.06 11.51 2.74
C THR A 26 -5.79 10.03 2.61
N LEU A 27 -5.24 9.62 1.47
CA LEU A 27 -4.76 8.25 1.28
C LEU A 27 -3.87 7.95 2.48
N THR A 28 -4.30 7.03 3.33
CA THR A 28 -3.54 6.67 4.53
C THR A 28 -2.34 5.88 4.05
N MET A 29 -1.20 6.56 3.85
CA MET A 29 0.06 5.92 3.46
C MET A 29 0.44 4.86 4.49
N MET A 30 0.59 3.62 4.04
CA MET A 30 0.93 2.50 4.90
C MET A 30 2.41 2.21 4.82
N PHE A 31 3.07 2.30 5.97
CA PHE A 31 4.49 1.98 6.11
C PHE A 31 4.69 0.61 6.72
N LYS A 32 5.52 -0.20 6.08
CA LYS A 32 6.10 -1.42 6.65
C LYS A 32 7.41 -1.06 7.36
N GLN A 33 7.90 -1.95 8.24
CA GLN A 33 9.09 -1.69 9.05
C GLN A 33 10.10 -2.83 8.94
N LEU A 34 11.39 -2.48 9.00
CA LEU A 34 12.52 -3.40 9.15
C LEU A 34 13.42 -2.89 10.28
N SER A 35 13.76 -3.75 11.22
CA SER A 35 14.53 -3.41 12.41
C SER A 35 15.47 -4.56 12.81
N ILE A 36 16.06 -4.46 13.98
CA ILE A 36 16.85 -5.55 14.55
C ILE A 36 16.04 -6.84 14.78
N SER A 37 14.72 -6.75 14.93
CA SER A 37 13.85 -7.93 15.05
C SER A 37 13.82 -8.76 13.77
N GLU A 38 13.99 -8.11 12.60
CA GLU A 38 14.07 -8.76 11.30
C GLU A 38 15.53 -9.11 10.92
N GLY A 39 16.52 -8.73 11.74
CA GLY A 39 17.93 -9.07 11.52
C GLY A 39 18.81 -7.90 11.07
N LEU A 40 18.36 -6.65 11.14
CA LEU A 40 19.19 -5.47 10.89
C LEU A 40 20.29 -5.36 11.96
N SER A 41 21.50 -4.98 11.59
CA SER A 41 22.65 -4.88 12.51
C SER A 41 22.47 -3.83 13.62
N ASN A 42 21.81 -2.71 13.30
CA ASN A 42 21.55 -1.60 14.22
C ASN A 42 20.36 -0.75 13.73
N ASN A 43 19.54 -0.28 14.64
CA ASN A 43 18.35 0.52 14.32
C ASN A 43 18.61 1.98 13.94
N SER A 44 19.84 2.49 14.12
CA SER A 44 20.24 3.85 13.71
C SER A 44 20.71 3.82 12.25
N VAL A 45 19.79 4.00 11.31
CA VAL A 45 20.05 3.92 9.87
C VAL A 45 20.54 5.26 9.34
N ARG A 46 21.63 5.26 8.57
CA ARG A 46 22.25 6.46 8.00
C ARG A 46 22.22 6.51 6.47
N SER A 47 22.21 5.35 5.82
CA SER A 47 22.20 5.25 4.36
C SER A 47 21.37 4.05 3.91
N ILE A 48 20.65 4.20 2.81
CA ILE A 48 19.88 3.14 2.17
C ILE A 48 20.09 3.26 0.66
N PHE A 49 20.38 2.14 0.02
CA PHE A 49 20.60 2.09 -1.42
C PHE A 49 20.22 0.71 -1.98
N ARG A 50 19.54 0.64 -3.11
CA ARG A 50 19.28 -0.62 -3.83
C ARG A 50 20.15 -0.70 -5.06
N ASP A 51 20.98 -1.78 -5.14
CA ASP A 51 21.91 -1.95 -6.25
C ASP A 51 21.22 -2.37 -7.55
N SER A 52 21.94 -2.37 -8.65
CA SER A 52 21.43 -2.71 -9.98
C SER A 52 20.93 -4.15 -10.10
N ARG A 53 21.38 -5.04 -9.23
CA ARG A 53 20.96 -6.45 -9.12
C ARG A 53 19.66 -6.59 -8.33
N GLY A 54 19.36 -5.62 -7.47
CA GLY A 54 18.14 -5.55 -6.67
C GLY A 54 18.35 -5.76 -5.17
N PHE A 55 19.56 -6.01 -4.67
CA PHE A 55 19.83 -6.09 -3.24
C PHE A 55 19.75 -4.73 -2.56
N LEU A 56 19.15 -4.70 -1.37
CA LEU A 56 19.08 -3.49 -0.56
C LEU A 56 20.26 -3.41 0.39
N TRP A 57 21.06 -2.36 0.26
CA TRP A 57 22.21 -2.07 1.10
C TRP A 57 21.85 -1.02 2.13
N ILE A 58 22.18 -1.29 3.39
CA ILE A 58 21.78 -0.44 4.52
C ILE A 58 22.99 -0.18 5.39
N GLY A 59 23.41 1.08 5.43
CA GLY A 59 24.45 1.56 6.33
C GLY A 59 23.86 2.04 7.65
N THR A 60 24.39 1.54 8.75
CA THR A 60 23.92 1.88 10.11
C THR A 60 25.05 2.50 10.94
N GLU A 61 24.77 2.88 12.18
CA GLU A 61 25.80 3.31 13.15
C GLU A 61 26.74 2.18 13.52
N SER A 62 26.35 0.92 13.35
CA SER A 62 27.15 -0.25 13.66
C SER A 62 26.85 -1.38 12.68
N GLY A 63 27.59 -1.42 11.58
CA GLY A 63 27.53 -2.42 10.54
C GLY A 63 26.89 -1.99 9.25
N LEU A 64 27.32 -2.65 8.17
CA LEU A 64 26.71 -2.63 6.86
C LEU A 64 25.86 -3.87 6.68
N ASN A 65 24.70 -3.71 6.07
CA ASN A 65 23.76 -4.81 5.83
C ASN A 65 23.46 -4.93 4.34
N LYS A 66 23.40 -6.15 3.85
CA LYS A 66 22.87 -6.52 2.54
C LYS A 66 21.58 -7.34 2.77
N TYR A 67 20.45 -6.89 2.25
CA TYR A 67 19.14 -7.49 2.45
C TYR A 67 18.60 -8.03 1.13
N ASP A 68 18.12 -9.26 1.14
CA ASP A 68 17.62 -9.97 -0.03
C ASP A 68 16.08 -10.06 -0.09
N GLY A 69 15.39 -9.42 0.84
CA GLY A 69 13.93 -9.50 1.00
C GLY A 69 13.48 -10.45 2.12
N TYR A 70 14.33 -11.38 2.53
CA TYR A 70 14.05 -12.38 3.57
C TYR A 70 15.05 -12.33 4.72
N SER A 71 16.33 -12.14 4.40
CA SER A 71 17.43 -12.20 5.38
C SER A 71 18.43 -11.07 5.22
N PHE A 72 19.07 -10.71 6.32
CA PHE A 72 20.16 -9.74 6.38
C PHE A 72 21.51 -10.44 6.45
N HIS A 73 22.39 -10.11 5.52
CA HIS A 73 23.81 -10.41 5.66
C HIS A 73 24.53 -9.20 6.23
N GLN A 74 25.17 -9.37 7.41
CA GLN A 74 25.78 -8.29 8.16
C GLN A 74 27.29 -8.29 7.99
N TYR A 75 27.86 -7.12 7.68
CA TYR A 75 29.31 -6.88 7.53
C TYR A 75 29.79 -5.93 8.63
N TYR A 76 30.84 -6.33 9.31
CA TYR A 76 31.53 -5.57 10.35
C TYR A 76 33.03 -5.53 10.06
N GLN A 77 33.76 -4.61 10.69
CA GLN A 77 35.22 -4.56 10.62
C GLN A 77 35.82 -5.91 11.02
N SER A 78 35.26 -6.56 12.01
CA SER A 78 35.77 -7.83 12.57
C SER A 78 35.62 -9.05 11.65
N ASN A 79 34.67 -9.03 10.70
CA ASN A 79 34.32 -10.20 9.88
C ASN A 79 34.43 -10.01 8.37
N SER A 80 34.64 -8.78 7.87
CA SER A 80 34.48 -8.52 6.44
C SER A 80 35.58 -7.69 5.78
N GLY A 81 36.46 -7.07 6.57
CA GLY A 81 37.49 -6.15 6.05
C GLY A 81 36.99 -4.71 5.85
N LEU A 82 35.82 -4.33 6.37
CA LEU A 82 35.41 -2.93 6.46
C LEU A 82 36.44 -2.10 7.25
N SER A 83 36.65 -0.86 6.87
CA SER A 83 37.57 0.05 7.58
C SER A 83 37.01 0.53 8.94
N ASP A 84 35.68 0.54 9.09
CA ASP A 84 34.97 0.95 10.32
C ASP A 84 33.53 0.44 10.29
N ASP A 85 32.90 0.21 11.45
CA ASP A 85 31.53 -0.23 11.56
C ASP A 85 30.50 0.90 11.37
N ALA A 86 30.89 2.16 11.58
CA ALA A 86 30.01 3.31 11.36
C ALA A 86 29.90 3.67 9.88
N ILE A 87 28.78 3.39 9.27
CA ILE A 87 28.55 3.57 7.84
C ILE A 87 27.76 4.86 7.60
N PHE A 88 28.29 5.78 6.79
CA PHE A 88 27.67 7.07 6.51
C PHE A 88 26.94 7.12 5.17
N GLU A 89 27.48 6.45 4.15
CA GLU A 89 26.91 6.48 2.80
C GLU A 89 27.23 5.17 2.06
N VAL A 90 26.29 4.68 1.29
CA VAL A 90 26.42 3.50 0.42
C VAL A 90 25.87 3.85 -0.95
N PHE A 91 26.61 3.52 -2.01
CA PHE A 91 26.17 3.70 -3.39
C PHE A 91 26.85 2.69 -4.30
N GLU A 92 26.23 2.40 -5.43
CA GLU A 92 26.85 1.60 -6.49
C GLU A 92 27.74 2.49 -7.35
N GLY A 93 29.00 2.13 -7.45
CA GLY A 93 29.98 2.83 -8.25
C GLY A 93 30.23 2.15 -9.59
N PRO A 94 31.32 2.55 -10.27
CA PRO A 94 31.69 1.95 -11.54
C PRO A 94 31.85 0.44 -11.46
N GLN A 95 31.48 -0.25 -12.56
CA GLN A 95 31.53 -1.71 -12.68
C GLN A 95 30.57 -2.46 -11.72
N GLY A 96 29.60 -1.77 -11.10
CA GLY A 96 28.63 -2.38 -10.20
C GLY A 96 29.16 -2.70 -8.80
N ASN A 97 30.36 -2.23 -8.43
CA ASN A 97 30.90 -2.39 -7.09
C ASN A 97 30.22 -1.44 -6.10
N ILE A 98 30.05 -1.88 -4.87
CA ILE A 98 29.38 -1.07 -3.84
C ILE A 98 30.45 -0.29 -3.07
N TRP A 99 30.33 1.02 -3.11
CA TRP A 99 31.18 1.95 -2.39
C TRP A 99 30.55 2.28 -1.05
N ILE A 100 31.33 2.22 -0.01
CA ILE A 100 30.89 2.32 1.38
C ILE A 100 31.74 3.40 2.05
N LYS A 101 31.12 4.52 2.42
CA LYS A 101 31.76 5.56 3.21
C LYS A 101 31.63 5.24 4.69
N THR A 102 32.72 4.97 5.32
CA THR A 102 32.81 4.76 6.76
C THR A 102 33.23 6.05 7.49
N ALA A 103 33.43 5.99 8.81
CA ALA A 103 33.97 7.10 9.58
C ALA A 103 35.38 7.48 9.17
N ASN A 104 36.20 6.51 8.84
CA ASN A 104 37.63 6.70 8.56
C ASN A 104 37.92 6.97 7.08
N GLU A 105 37.40 6.13 6.18
CA GLU A 105 37.65 6.20 4.75
C GLU A 105 36.56 5.51 3.91
N TYR A 106 36.86 5.21 2.65
CA TYR A 106 35.98 4.43 1.80
C TYR A 106 36.42 2.97 1.75
N SER A 107 35.46 2.05 1.82
CA SER A 107 35.60 0.64 1.50
C SER A 107 34.86 0.32 0.22
N ILE A 108 35.27 -0.70 -0.50
CA ILE A 108 34.62 -1.13 -1.75
C ILE A 108 34.32 -2.62 -1.63
N TYR A 109 33.04 -2.98 -1.75
CA TYR A 109 32.61 -4.36 -1.91
C TYR A 109 32.65 -4.72 -3.40
N ASP A 110 33.51 -5.66 -3.75
CA ASP A 110 33.55 -6.24 -5.09
C ASP A 110 32.51 -7.35 -5.19
N TYR A 111 31.50 -7.13 -6.01
CA TYR A 111 30.39 -8.06 -6.14
C TYR A 111 30.77 -9.40 -6.79
N LYS A 112 31.85 -9.43 -7.61
CA LYS A 112 32.33 -10.66 -8.26
C LYS A 112 32.95 -11.62 -7.26
N THR A 113 33.72 -11.07 -6.36
CA THR A 113 34.47 -11.86 -5.35
C THR A 113 33.73 -11.94 -4.01
N GLY A 114 32.75 -11.04 -3.77
CA GLY A 114 32.09 -10.92 -2.47
C GLY A 114 32.97 -10.37 -1.35
N LYS A 115 34.13 -9.79 -1.69
CA LYS A 115 35.11 -9.30 -0.72
C LYS A 115 35.09 -7.78 -0.61
N ILE A 116 35.39 -7.28 0.59
CA ILE A 116 35.53 -5.85 0.86
C ILE A 116 37.01 -5.50 0.88
N SER A 117 37.37 -4.41 0.19
CA SER A 117 38.73 -3.83 0.14
C SER A 117 38.71 -2.36 0.52
N ASN A 118 39.75 -1.87 1.18
CA ASN A 118 39.92 -0.46 1.52
C ASN A 118 40.80 0.29 0.53
N ASP A 119 41.15 -0.32 -0.60
CA ASP A 119 42.05 0.25 -1.61
C ASP A 119 41.31 1.15 -2.64
N TYR A 120 40.43 2.03 -2.14
CA TYR A 120 39.73 2.99 -3.00
C TYR A 120 40.67 4.00 -3.67
N LYS A 121 41.85 4.25 -3.07
CA LYS A 121 42.85 5.20 -3.59
C LYS A 121 43.43 4.74 -4.92
N SER A 122 43.80 3.48 -5.03
CA SER A 122 44.28 2.91 -6.31
C SER A 122 43.20 2.94 -7.38
N VAL A 123 41.91 2.78 -7.01
CA VAL A 123 40.80 2.89 -7.97
C VAL A 123 40.67 4.34 -8.49
N LEU A 124 40.82 5.34 -7.63
CA LEU A 124 40.81 6.75 -8.05
C LEU A 124 41.99 7.08 -8.95
N GLU A 125 43.18 6.60 -8.61
CA GLU A 125 44.41 6.82 -9.38
C GLU A 125 44.34 6.18 -10.78
N LYS A 126 43.81 4.98 -10.90
CA LYS A 126 43.51 4.35 -12.19
C LYS A 126 42.56 5.17 -13.06
N LYS A 127 41.69 5.96 -12.42
CA LYS A 127 40.79 6.90 -13.07
C LYS A 127 41.41 8.30 -13.25
N HIS A 128 42.68 8.48 -13.00
CA HIS A 128 43.35 9.78 -13.05
C HIS A 128 42.75 10.87 -12.12
N ILE A 129 42.14 10.43 -11.01
CA ILE A 129 41.64 11.30 -9.94
C ILE A 129 42.68 11.28 -8.81
N PRO A 130 43.24 12.42 -8.40
CA PRO A 130 44.17 12.44 -7.27
C PRO A 130 43.49 11.92 -5.99
N SER A 131 44.06 10.89 -5.39
CA SER A 131 43.51 10.28 -4.16
C SER A 131 43.71 11.14 -2.91
N LYS A 132 44.67 12.07 -2.96
CA LYS A 132 45.02 12.94 -1.83
C LYS A 132 43.97 14.06 -1.64
N ASN A 133 43.55 14.24 -0.39
CA ASN A 133 42.62 15.31 0.02
C ASN A 133 41.20 15.23 -0.62
N ILE A 134 40.76 14.07 -1.10
CA ILE A 134 39.38 13.88 -1.53
C ILE A 134 38.46 14.05 -0.31
N GLN A 135 37.45 14.90 -0.48
CA GLN A 135 36.47 15.19 0.56
C GLN A 135 35.22 14.30 0.43
N ARG A 136 34.77 14.06 -0.80
CA ARG A 136 33.63 13.19 -1.06
C ARG A 136 33.71 12.56 -2.45
N ILE A 137 33.17 11.35 -2.54
CA ILE A 137 33.02 10.56 -3.76
C ILE A 137 31.54 10.16 -3.83
N GLY A 138 30.97 10.09 -5.02
CA GLY A 138 29.60 9.64 -5.19
C GLY A 138 29.25 9.29 -6.63
N MET A 139 28.00 8.92 -6.82
CA MET A 139 27.40 8.60 -8.10
C MET A 139 26.12 9.41 -8.27
N THR A 140 25.85 9.89 -9.50
CA THR A 140 24.55 10.51 -9.80
C THR A 140 23.52 9.45 -10.21
N PRO A 141 22.23 9.76 -10.18
CA PRO A 141 21.19 8.88 -10.70
C PRO A 141 21.37 8.50 -12.19
N LYS A 142 22.17 9.27 -12.93
CA LYS A 142 22.54 9.00 -14.34
C LYS A 142 23.84 8.24 -14.51
N ASN A 143 24.32 7.58 -13.45
CA ASN A 143 25.57 6.81 -13.44
C ASN A 143 26.83 7.63 -13.74
N GLU A 144 26.84 8.92 -13.38
CA GLU A 144 28.03 9.73 -13.47
C GLU A 144 28.82 9.61 -12.17
N PHE A 145 30.05 9.09 -12.25
CA PHE A 145 30.98 9.03 -11.11
C PHE A 145 31.58 10.40 -10.86
N TRP A 146 31.57 10.86 -9.62
CA TRP A 146 32.15 12.14 -9.24
C TRP A 146 32.94 12.08 -7.95
N ALA A 147 33.94 12.93 -7.87
CA ALA A 147 34.72 13.15 -6.66
C ALA A 147 35.17 14.60 -6.59
N TYR A 148 35.32 15.15 -5.40
CA TYR A 148 35.88 16.48 -5.27
C TYR A 148 36.87 16.59 -4.12
N ASN A 149 37.84 17.53 -4.30
CA ASN A 149 38.73 18.02 -3.28
C ASN A 149 38.50 19.54 -3.07
N ARG A 150 39.35 20.19 -2.30
CA ARG A 150 39.18 21.63 -2.00
C ARG A 150 39.20 22.57 -3.20
N SER A 151 39.73 22.16 -4.35
CA SER A 151 39.97 23.04 -5.49
C SER A 151 39.36 22.56 -6.80
N LYS A 152 38.98 21.31 -6.89
CA LYS A 152 38.52 20.69 -8.13
C LYS A 152 37.40 19.68 -7.90
N LEU A 153 36.44 19.66 -8.79
CA LEU A 153 35.44 18.60 -8.95
C LEU A 153 35.80 17.79 -10.20
N TYR A 154 35.81 16.51 -10.07
CA TYR A 154 36.05 15.50 -11.10
C TYR A 154 34.75 14.80 -11.41
N LEU A 155 34.36 14.72 -12.70
CA LEU A 155 33.11 14.10 -13.17
C LEU A 155 33.41 13.18 -14.35
N GLN A 156 32.93 11.94 -14.32
CA GLN A 156 33.06 10.96 -15.39
C GLN A 156 31.70 10.29 -15.67
N ASN A 157 31.21 10.40 -16.91
CA ASN A 157 29.90 9.86 -17.31
C ASN A 157 29.92 8.35 -17.49
N GLU A 158 31.01 7.81 -18.04
CA GLU A 158 31.20 6.37 -18.26
C GLU A 158 32.67 6.05 -18.09
N ASP A 159 32.99 4.82 -17.75
CA ASP A 159 34.38 4.39 -17.50
C ASP A 159 35.33 4.64 -18.69
N LYS A 160 34.82 4.71 -19.90
CA LYS A 160 35.59 4.94 -21.13
C LYS A 160 35.76 6.42 -21.50
N ASN A 161 34.99 7.32 -20.87
CA ASN A 161 35.06 8.73 -21.19
C ASN A 161 36.16 9.46 -20.38
N PRO A 162 36.78 10.49 -20.94
CA PRO A 162 37.73 11.29 -20.20
C PRO A 162 37.04 12.02 -19.04
N ILE A 163 37.78 12.16 -17.93
CA ILE A 163 37.27 12.89 -16.77
C ILE A 163 37.23 14.37 -17.08
N LYS A 164 36.06 14.99 -16.84
CA LYS A 164 35.91 16.44 -16.82
C LYS A 164 36.32 16.98 -15.47
N VAL A 165 37.09 18.07 -15.47
CA VAL A 165 37.58 18.71 -14.26
C VAL A 165 37.08 20.14 -14.21
N PHE A 166 36.37 20.47 -13.14
CA PHE A 166 35.82 21.78 -12.90
C PHE A 166 36.57 22.46 -11.75
N PRO A 167 37.04 23.71 -11.91
CA PRO A 167 37.67 24.44 -10.82
C PRO A 167 36.61 24.82 -9.78
N LEU A 168 37.00 24.80 -8.51
CA LEU A 168 36.18 25.19 -7.38
C LEU A 168 36.79 26.42 -6.72
N GLN A 169 35.95 27.24 -6.09
CA GLN A 169 36.43 28.38 -5.30
C GLN A 169 37.09 27.90 -4.01
N THR A 170 37.92 28.75 -3.42
CA THR A 170 38.70 28.44 -2.22
C THR A 170 37.86 28.38 -0.95
N GLU A 171 36.64 28.90 -0.98
CA GLU A 171 35.73 28.87 0.14
C GLU A 171 35.27 27.45 0.49
N LYS A 172 34.91 27.25 1.73
CA LYS A 172 34.45 25.94 2.23
C LYS A 172 33.12 25.56 1.57
N ILE A 173 33.12 24.45 0.85
CA ILE A 173 31.91 23.88 0.26
C ILE A 173 31.05 23.30 1.38
N SER A 174 29.77 23.70 1.42
CA SER A 174 28.79 23.14 2.33
C SER A 174 28.12 21.91 1.71
N ASN A 175 27.65 22.02 0.46
CA ASN A 175 27.02 20.91 -0.24
C ASN A 175 27.10 21.06 -1.76
N ILE A 176 27.00 19.94 -2.49
CA ILE A 176 26.98 19.88 -3.96
C ILE A 176 25.79 19.07 -4.40
N SER A 177 25.07 19.58 -5.41
CA SER A 177 24.02 18.83 -6.12
C SER A 177 24.36 18.77 -7.61
N ILE A 178 24.36 17.56 -8.17
CA ILE A 178 24.70 17.33 -9.58
C ILE A 178 23.40 16.97 -10.32
N ALA A 179 22.89 17.94 -11.07
CA ALA A 179 21.70 17.77 -11.90
C ALA A 179 22.06 17.28 -13.32
N VAL A 180 21.09 17.23 -14.21
CA VAL A 180 21.29 16.70 -15.58
C VAL A 180 22.26 17.56 -16.38
N GLN A 181 22.04 18.87 -16.42
CA GLN A 181 22.82 19.81 -17.23
C GLN A 181 23.84 20.59 -16.41
N SER A 182 23.59 20.80 -15.13
CA SER A 182 24.35 21.70 -14.28
C SER A 182 24.84 21.03 -13.00
N ILE A 183 25.92 21.55 -12.45
CA ILE A 183 26.44 21.24 -11.13
C ILE A 183 26.18 22.46 -10.25
N TYR A 184 25.49 22.29 -9.15
CA TYR A 184 25.22 23.35 -8.19
C TYR A 184 26.08 23.19 -6.96
N ILE A 185 26.75 24.27 -6.55
CA ILE A 185 27.66 24.28 -5.42
C ILE A 185 27.22 25.34 -4.42
N MET A 186 26.90 24.89 -3.23
CA MET A 186 26.54 25.73 -2.10
C MET A 186 27.76 25.90 -1.20
N TYR A 187 28.17 27.12 -0.97
CA TYR A 187 29.29 27.46 -0.10
C TYR A 187 28.81 27.83 1.31
N SER A 188 29.67 27.69 2.30
CA SER A 188 29.33 27.95 3.72
C SER A 188 29.11 29.44 4.04
N ASP A 189 29.54 30.31 3.18
CA ASP A 189 29.28 31.77 3.25
C ASP A 189 27.89 32.17 2.74
N GLY A 190 27.12 31.22 2.21
CA GLY A 190 25.78 31.43 1.64
C GLY A 190 25.77 31.70 0.14
N ALA A 191 26.92 31.65 -0.53
CA ALA A 191 26.99 31.81 -1.98
C ALA A 191 26.58 30.53 -2.73
N LEU A 192 25.84 30.67 -3.82
CA LEU A 192 25.40 29.56 -4.67
C LEU A 192 25.89 29.77 -6.10
N TYR A 193 26.55 28.77 -6.65
CA TYR A 193 27.04 28.76 -8.02
C TYR A 193 26.51 27.59 -8.81
N SER A 194 26.29 27.80 -10.10
CA SER A 194 26.04 26.76 -11.09
C SER A 194 27.21 26.65 -12.06
N ILE A 195 27.57 25.44 -12.43
CA ILE A 195 28.53 25.14 -13.48
C ILE A 195 27.80 24.35 -14.57
N ASP A 196 27.81 24.84 -15.79
CA ASP A 196 27.29 24.10 -16.94
C ASP A 196 28.24 22.95 -17.29
N LYS A 197 27.70 21.73 -17.39
CA LYS A 197 28.51 20.52 -17.63
C LYS A 197 29.12 20.46 -19.04
N GLN A 198 28.56 21.17 -20.03
CA GLN A 198 29.03 21.15 -21.41
C GLN A 198 30.06 22.26 -21.66
N THR A 199 29.73 23.47 -21.27
CA THR A 199 30.55 24.65 -21.52
C THR A 199 31.59 24.92 -20.44
N SER A 200 31.42 24.35 -19.26
CA SER A 200 32.18 24.63 -18.03
C SER A 200 32.05 26.09 -17.55
N GLU A 201 31.06 26.81 -18.04
CA GLU A 201 30.78 28.18 -17.60
C GLU A 201 30.24 28.15 -16.17
N THR A 202 30.80 29.02 -15.33
CA THR A 202 30.38 29.17 -13.92
C THR A 202 29.57 30.47 -13.79
N LYS A 203 28.38 30.36 -13.19
CA LYS A 203 27.49 31.50 -12.92
C LYS A 203 27.08 31.52 -11.48
N GLU A 204 27.08 32.68 -10.86
CA GLU A 204 26.49 32.89 -9.56
C GLU A 204 24.95 32.93 -9.66
N ILE A 205 24.29 32.24 -8.74
CA ILE A 205 22.85 32.26 -8.65
C ILE A 205 22.47 33.18 -7.50
N ALA A 206 21.85 34.30 -7.82
CA ALA A 206 21.41 35.26 -6.83
C ALA A 206 20.34 34.65 -5.91
N ILE A 207 20.59 34.72 -4.61
CA ILE A 207 19.65 34.40 -3.54
C ILE A 207 19.17 35.73 -2.95
N PRO A 208 17.86 35.89 -2.60
CA PRO A 208 17.40 37.12 -1.96
C PRO A 208 18.20 37.44 -0.70
N THR A 209 18.64 38.70 -0.58
CA THR A 209 19.55 39.12 0.48
C THR A 209 19.03 38.87 1.91
N THR A 210 17.71 38.82 2.07
CA THR A 210 17.05 38.50 3.34
C THR A 210 17.37 37.08 3.85
N PHE A 211 17.69 36.13 2.97
CA PHE A 211 17.95 34.72 3.35
C PHE A 211 19.44 34.42 3.53
N ILE A 212 20.34 35.25 2.99
CA ILE A 212 21.80 35.01 3.06
C ILE A 212 22.29 34.86 4.50
N PRO A 213 21.90 35.72 5.47
CA PRO A 213 22.34 35.56 6.88
C PRO A 213 21.86 34.27 7.51
N LEU A 214 20.67 33.76 7.11
CA LEU A 214 20.10 32.52 7.61
C LEU A 214 20.81 31.29 7.04
N LEU A 215 21.30 31.36 5.80
CA LEU A 215 22.07 30.32 5.17
C LEU A 215 23.51 30.26 5.72
N LYS A 216 24.20 31.40 5.79
CA LYS A 216 25.60 31.51 6.17
C LYS A 216 25.94 30.87 7.52
N ASN A 217 25.07 30.96 8.51
CA ASN A 217 25.34 30.52 9.88
C ASN A 217 24.74 29.15 10.23
N HIS A 218 24.09 28.45 9.29
CA HIS A 218 23.24 27.29 9.62
C HIS A 218 23.42 26.08 8.71
N GLU A 219 24.62 25.87 8.20
CA GLU A 219 24.98 24.70 7.35
C GLU A 219 23.97 24.48 6.21
N PRO A 220 24.03 25.32 5.16
CA PRO A 220 23.08 25.19 4.05
C PRO A 220 23.33 23.94 3.23
N HIS A 221 22.25 23.29 2.84
CA HIS A 221 22.22 22.15 1.94
C HIS A 221 21.47 22.49 0.66
N ILE A 222 21.86 21.86 -0.44
CA ILE A 222 21.22 21.98 -1.73
C ILE A 222 20.75 20.61 -2.22
N TYR A 223 19.53 20.60 -2.78
CA TYR A 223 18.96 19.48 -3.51
C TYR A 223 18.36 20.00 -4.83
N THR A 224 18.51 19.25 -5.90
CA THR A 224 17.86 19.52 -7.18
C THR A 224 16.91 18.37 -7.51
N ASP A 225 15.66 18.72 -7.81
CA ASP A 225 14.64 17.75 -8.16
C ASP A 225 14.71 17.34 -9.66
N ARG A 226 13.82 16.44 -10.07
CA ARG A 226 13.78 15.92 -11.47
C ARG A 226 13.50 16.97 -12.52
N ASN A 227 12.89 18.10 -12.13
CA ASN A 227 12.58 19.24 -12.99
C ASN A 227 13.66 20.34 -12.93
N GLU A 228 14.79 20.04 -12.31
CA GLU A 228 15.90 20.97 -12.06
C GLU A 228 15.52 22.19 -11.21
N ASN A 229 14.43 22.11 -10.42
CA ASN A 229 14.18 23.09 -9.39
C ASN A 229 15.23 22.96 -8.27
N ILE A 230 15.59 24.11 -7.70
CA ILE A 230 16.59 24.15 -6.62
C ILE A 230 15.89 24.27 -5.29
N TRP A 231 16.26 23.39 -4.38
CA TRP A 231 15.82 23.37 -2.97
C TRP A 231 17.01 23.69 -2.09
N LEU A 232 16.93 24.80 -1.35
CA LEU A 232 17.92 25.13 -0.31
C LEU A 232 17.29 24.97 1.04
N TYR A 233 17.97 24.28 1.92
CA TYR A 233 17.48 24.10 3.28
C TYR A 233 18.64 24.14 4.27
N THR A 234 18.32 24.45 5.51
CA THR A 234 19.31 24.52 6.58
C THR A 234 19.04 23.46 7.62
N TYR A 235 20.13 22.97 8.19
CA TYR A 235 20.05 21.91 9.19
C TYR A 235 19.55 22.45 10.57
N GLN A 236 19.77 23.72 10.89
CA GLN A 236 19.56 24.22 12.26
C GLN A 236 18.28 25.02 12.47
N ASN A 237 17.77 25.75 11.50
CA ASN A 237 16.65 26.67 11.66
C ASN A 237 15.42 26.37 10.81
N SER A 238 15.37 25.18 10.19
CA SER A 238 14.26 24.71 9.34
C SER A 238 13.91 25.62 8.15
N LEU A 239 14.84 26.47 7.71
CA LEU A 239 14.65 27.25 6.50
C LEU A 239 14.52 26.34 5.29
N LEU A 240 13.50 26.56 4.47
CA LEU A 240 13.28 25.85 3.22
C LEU A 240 12.94 26.84 2.13
N LEU A 241 13.81 26.92 1.15
CA LEU A 241 13.65 27.76 -0.03
C LEU A 241 13.53 26.89 -1.28
N HIS A 242 12.61 27.25 -2.14
CA HIS A 242 12.40 26.62 -3.43
C HIS A 242 12.61 27.66 -4.54
N LYS A 243 13.43 27.31 -5.53
CA LYS A 243 13.57 28.09 -6.78
C LYS A 243 13.02 27.28 -7.93
N ASN A 244 11.96 27.78 -8.53
CA ASN A 244 11.36 27.15 -9.69
C ASN A 244 12.27 27.35 -10.91
N SER A 245 12.59 26.28 -11.64
CA SER A 245 13.49 26.29 -12.80
C SER A 245 12.92 27.11 -13.98
N PHE A 246 11.61 27.14 -14.15
CA PHE A 246 10.92 27.85 -15.23
C PHE A 246 10.74 29.34 -14.93
N THR A 247 10.15 29.70 -13.77
CA THR A 247 9.90 31.10 -13.39
C THR A 247 11.14 31.80 -12.86
N ARG A 248 12.15 31.04 -12.44
CA ARG A 248 13.40 31.48 -11.79
C ARG A 248 13.20 32.26 -10.49
N GLN A 249 12.01 32.19 -9.90
CA GLN A 249 11.68 32.87 -8.65
C GLN A 249 11.97 32.00 -7.45
N TRP A 250 12.40 32.67 -6.35
CA TRP A 250 12.55 32.02 -5.04
C TRP A 250 11.28 32.18 -4.22
N GLU A 251 10.86 31.13 -3.53
CA GLU A 251 9.79 31.16 -2.54
C GLU A 251 10.26 30.45 -1.25
N GLU A 252 9.84 30.96 -0.11
CA GLU A 252 10.02 30.27 1.19
C GLU A 252 8.82 29.35 1.41
N ILE A 253 9.10 28.07 1.73
CA ILE A 253 8.09 27.09 2.08
C ILE A 253 8.06 26.94 3.60
N LYS A 254 6.93 27.31 4.21
CA LYS A 254 6.72 27.19 5.64
C LYS A 254 6.04 25.86 5.97
N LEU A 255 6.77 24.91 6.57
CA LEU A 255 6.26 23.59 6.92
C LEU A 255 5.26 23.60 8.09
N ASN A 256 5.09 24.73 8.77
CA ASN A 256 4.24 24.84 9.93
C ASN A 256 2.99 25.67 9.64
N ASN A 257 1.83 25.13 9.87
CA ASN A 257 0.58 25.89 9.96
C ASN A 257 0.48 26.63 11.34
N GLY A 258 1.55 27.37 11.73
CA GLY A 258 1.59 28.12 13.00
C GLY A 258 2.18 27.37 14.21
N GLN A 259 2.69 26.15 14.06
CA GLN A 259 3.36 25.42 15.15
C GLN A 259 4.86 25.77 15.21
N ASP A 260 5.40 25.78 16.44
CA ASP A 260 6.82 26.07 16.69
C ASP A 260 7.73 24.98 16.07
N MET A 261 8.62 25.39 15.17
CA MET A 261 9.65 24.56 14.54
C MET A 261 11.05 24.78 15.12
N GLN A 262 11.16 25.47 16.24
CA GLN A 262 12.42 26.00 16.79
C GLN A 262 13.55 24.98 16.96
N TYR A 263 13.22 23.69 17.16
CA TYR A 263 14.21 22.61 17.31
C TYR A 263 14.09 21.51 16.25
N ASN A 264 13.31 21.74 15.21
CA ASN A 264 13.10 20.74 14.18
C ASN A 264 14.05 20.99 13.00
N ARG A 265 14.86 19.99 12.64
CA ARG A 265 15.86 20.06 11.58
C ARG A 265 15.37 19.37 10.34
N ILE A 266 15.56 19.96 9.16
CA ILE A 266 15.34 19.29 7.90
C ILE A 266 16.56 18.40 7.64
N GLN A 267 16.32 17.09 7.58
CA GLN A 267 17.38 16.09 7.41
C GLN A 267 17.68 15.82 5.93
N ARG A 268 16.63 15.59 5.13
CA ARG A 268 16.72 15.27 3.70
C ARG A 268 15.47 15.70 2.98
N ILE A 269 15.62 15.91 1.67
CA ILE A 269 14.52 16.21 0.75
C ILE A 269 14.65 15.25 -0.42
N LEU A 270 13.52 14.73 -0.91
CA LEU A 270 13.46 13.86 -2.08
C LEU A 270 12.18 14.12 -2.87
N ASP A 271 12.31 14.37 -4.17
CA ASP A 271 11.21 14.36 -5.12
C ASP A 271 10.89 12.92 -5.50
N ILE A 272 9.69 12.44 -5.11
CA ILE A 272 9.23 11.08 -5.42
C ILE A 272 8.41 11.00 -6.72
N GLY A 273 8.22 12.13 -7.41
CA GLY A 273 7.39 12.23 -8.61
C GLY A 273 5.97 12.71 -8.34
N ASN A 274 5.20 12.89 -9.42
CA ASN A 274 3.81 13.37 -9.39
C ASN A 274 3.61 14.67 -8.60
N GLY A 275 4.63 15.54 -8.59
CA GLY A 275 4.62 16.81 -7.87
C GLY A 275 4.79 16.69 -6.36
N ASN A 276 5.06 15.50 -5.82
CA ASN A 276 5.23 15.30 -4.38
C ASN A 276 6.70 15.30 -3.99
N VAL A 277 7.05 16.21 -3.09
CA VAL A 277 8.38 16.32 -2.49
C VAL A 277 8.30 15.93 -1.00
N TRP A 278 9.06 14.92 -0.62
CA TRP A 278 9.12 14.42 0.75
C TRP A 278 10.24 15.10 1.50
N ILE A 279 9.93 15.63 2.69
CA ILE A 279 10.84 16.40 3.53
C ILE A 279 10.92 15.73 4.89
N LEU A 280 12.08 15.18 5.20
CA LEU A 280 12.36 14.49 6.44
C LEU A 280 12.80 15.44 7.52
N THR A 281 12.28 15.26 8.73
CA THR A 281 12.64 16.08 9.87
C THR A 281 13.13 15.27 11.07
N SER A 282 13.83 15.94 11.98
CA SER A 282 14.42 15.30 13.15
C SER A 282 13.43 15.01 14.28
N HIS A 283 12.27 15.67 14.33
CA HIS A 283 11.32 15.51 15.46
C HIS A 283 9.84 15.59 15.08
N LYS A 284 9.51 16.08 13.88
CA LYS A 284 8.11 16.29 13.44
C LYS A 284 7.67 15.30 12.38
N GLY A 285 8.43 14.24 12.13
CA GLY A 285 8.09 13.21 11.15
C GLY A 285 8.35 13.63 9.71
N LEU A 286 7.51 13.18 8.81
CA LEU A 286 7.59 13.35 7.37
C LEU A 286 6.59 14.43 6.91
N PHE A 287 7.09 15.44 6.20
CA PHE A 287 6.24 16.38 5.49
C PHE A 287 6.23 16.04 4.00
N ILE A 288 5.06 16.07 3.41
CA ILE A 288 4.85 15.90 1.97
C ILE A 288 4.34 17.23 1.43
N TYR A 289 5.14 17.86 0.58
CA TYR A 289 4.78 19.08 -0.12
C TYR A 289 4.39 18.76 -1.55
N ASN A 290 3.19 19.14 -1.96
CA ASN A 290 2.75 19.00 -3.34
C ASN A 290 3.02 20.30 -4.09
N THR A 291 3.89 20.26 -5.10
CA THR A 291 4.32 21.42 -5.87
C THR A 291 3.24 21.96 -6.82
N LEU A 292 2.19 21.17 -7.12
CA LEU A 292 1.12 21.54 -8.04
C LEU A 292 0.04 22.39 -7.36
N ASN A 293 -0.44 21.91 -6.20
CA ASN A 293 -1.50 22.60 -5.43
C ASN A 293 -0.98 23.31 -4.19
N LYS A 294 0.33 23.22 -3.89
CA LYS A 294 1.01 23.81 -2.73
C LYS A 294 0.51 23.30 -1.39
N SER A 295 -0.16 22.18 -1.35
CA SER A 295 -0.60 21.55 -0.09
C SER A 295 0.57 20.94 0.67
N ILE A 296 0.47 20.91 2.00
CA ILE A 296 1.44 20.28 2.90
C ILE A 296 0.69 19.29 3.78
N THR A 297 1.12 18.03 3.75
CA THR A 297 0.63 16.98 4.64
C THR A 297 1.75 16.57 5.59
N ASN A 298 1.44 16.41 6.88
CA ASN A 298 2.40 15.92 7.86
C ASN A 298 2.03 14.52 8.34
N LEU A 299 2.92 13.57 8.15
CA LEU A 299 2.78 12.19 8.63
C LEU A 299 3.69 11.98 9.85
N THR A 300 3.08 11.52 10.93
CA THR A 300 3.77 11.30 12.20
C THR A 300 3.61 9.87 12.70
N HIS A 301 4.57 9.45 13.52
CA HIS A 301 4.45 8.22 14.29
C HIS A 301 3.31 8.34 15.30
N THR A 302 2.44 7.33 15.31
CA THR A 302 1.34 7.23 16.28
C THR A 302 1.41 5.82 16.90
N PRO A 303 1.78 5.68 18.18
CA PRO A 303 2.05 4.36 18.80
C PRO A 303 0.90 3.35 18.74
N LEU A 304 -0.35 3.83 18.70
CA LEU A 304 -1.55 2.99 18.66
C LEU A 304 -2.07 2.72 17.24
N LYS A 305 -1.47 3.33 16.21
CA LYS A 305 -1.83 3.09 14.81
C LYS A 305 -0.78 2.20 14.16
N GLN A 306 -1.23 1.09 13.60
CA GLN A 306 -0.40 0.27 12.71
C GLN A 306 -0.09 1.02 11.41
N HIS A 307 1.01 0.65 10.75
CA HIS A 307 1.40 1.18 9.44
C HIS A 307 1.73 2.68 9.38
N THR A 308 2.04 3.31 10.51
CA THR A 308 2.67 4.64 10.52
C THR A 308 4.20 4.53 10.37
N ILE A 309 4.87 5.66 10.10
CA ILE A 309 6.35 5.70 10.22
C ILE A 309 6.79 5.26 11.61
N ALA A 310 7.95 4.59 11.70
CA ALA A 310 8.42 3.99 12.95
C ALA A 310 8.83 5.04 14.02
N SER A 311 9.17 6.25 13.58
CA SER A 311 9.60 7.35 14.46
C SER A 311 9.33 8.70 13.80
N ASN A 312 9.23 9.76 14.62
CA ASN A 312 9.23 11.14 14.13
C ASN A 312 10.65 11.69 13.91
N ASN A 313 11.69 10.94 14.29
CA ASN A 313 13.08 11.31 14.09
C ASN A 313 13.63 10.53 12.88
N LEU A 314 13.63 11.18 11.71
CA LEU A 314 14.00 10.60 10.43
C LEU A 314 15.44 11.00 10.06
N SER A 315 16.17 10.11 9.41
CA SER A 315 17.61 10.30 9.12
C SER A 315 17.94 10.36 7.64
N THR A 316 17.40 9.45 6.83
CA THR A 316 17.68 9.32 5.42
C THR A 316 16.47 8.86 4.63
N ILE A 317 16.47 9.11 3.32
CA ILE A 317 15.42 8.69 2.39
C ILE A 317 16.03 8.23 1.07
N TYR A 318 15.46 7.18 0.51
CA TYR A 318 15.82 6.63 -0.78
C TYR A 318 14.59 6.11 -1.50
N GLN A 319 14.45 6.38 -2.80
CA GLN A 319 13.44 5.78 -3.67
C GLN A 319 14.13 4.87 -4.68
N ASP A 320 13.68 3.63 -4.78
CA ASP A 320 14.18 2.70 -5.77
C ASP A 320 13.48 2.85 -7.14
N LYS A 321 13.95 2.06 -8.12
CA LYS A 321 13.40 2.05 -9.49
C LYS A 321 11.93 1.57 -9.57
N ASP A 322 11.50 0.78 -8.60
CA ASP A 322 10.14 0.23 -8.52
C ASP A 322 9.19 1.19 -7.78
N GLY A 323 9.69 2.37 -7.39
CA GLY A 323 8.94 3.42 -6.71
C GLY A 323 8.79 3.22 -5.21
N ILE A 324 9.38 2.17 -4.63
CA ILE A 324 9.36 1.96 -3.19
C ILE A 324 10.23 3.03 -2.53
N VAL A 325 9.68 3.68 -1.50
CA VAL A 325 10.37 4.72 -0.74
C VAL A 325 10.77 4.16 0.62
N TYR A 326 12.06 4.18 0.90
CA TYR A 326 12.65 3.74 2.16
C TYR A 326 13.06 4.96 2.99
N ILE A 327 12.70 4.97 4.27
CA ILE A 327 13.02 6.03 5.23
C ILE A 327 13.81 5.41 6.37
N GLY A 328 15.04 5.85 6.57
CA GLY A 328 15.80 5.52 7.76
C GLY A 328 15.33 6.31 8.96
N ASN A 329 15.22 5.66 10.11
CA ASN A 329 14.87 6.28 11.36
C ASN A 329 16.07 6.28 12.31
N PHE A 330 16.14 7.27 13.18
CA PHE A 330 17.09 7.25 14.28
C PHE A 330 16.60 6.32 15.38
N LYS A 331 17.33 5.23 15.65
CA LYS A 331 17.03 4.18 16.66
C LYS A 331 15.76 3.33 16.42
N HIS A 332 15.14 3.41 15.22
CA HIS A 332 13.90 2.65 14.93
C HIS A 332 13.93 1.93 13.58
N GLY A 333 15.12 1.66 13.02
CA GLY A 333 15.26 0.91 11.77
C GLY A 333 14.77 1.67 10.54
N ILE A 334 14.07 0.99 9.68
CA ILE A 334 13.58 1.51 8.39
C ILE A 334 12.06 1.46 8.36
N SER A 335 11.45 2.54 7.90
CA SER A 335 10.06 2.54 7.44
C SER A 335 10.07 2.56 5.91
N TYR A 336 9.32 1.70 5.24
CA TYR A 336 9.23 1.74 3.80
C TYR A 336 7.78 1.73 3.31
N TYR A 337 7.58 2.43 2.22
CA TYR A 337 6.30 2.66 1.58
C TYR A 337 6.36 2.11 0.14
N SER A 338 5.44 1.21 -0.20
CA SER A 338 5.27 0.74 -1.56
C SER A 338 3.97 1.29 -2.14
N PRO A 339 4.00 1.99 -3.29
CA PRO A 339 2.78 2.41 -3.96
C PRO A 339 1.84 1.24 -4.30
N MET A 340 2.40 0.05 -4.54
CA MET A 340 1.65 -1.15 -4.88
C MET A 340 0.86 -1.74 -3.71
N SER A 341 1.21 -1.42 -2.46
CA SER A 341 0.51 -1.95 -1.28
C SER A 341 -0.69 -1.10 -0.84
N GLN A 342 -1.11 -0.10 -1.61
CA GLN A 342 -2.14 0.88 -1.23
C GLN A 342 -3.51 0.66 -1.85
N ILE A 343 -3.90 -0.57 -2.08
CA ILE A 343 -5.21 -0.91 -2.64
C ILE A 343 -6.35 -0.94 -1.62
N ILE A 344 -6.04 -0.76 -0.34
CA ILE A 344 -6.98 -0.93 0.76
C ILE A 344 -7.06 0.36 1.58
N LEU A 345 -8.27 0.91 1.65
CA LEU A 345 -8.61 2.01 2.54
C LEU A 345 -9.40 1.46 3.74
N CYS A 346 -8.98 1.82 4.94
CA CYS A 346 -9.66 1.41 6.16
C CYS A 346 -10.52 2.55 6.69
N ASN A 347 -11.83 2.32 6.77
CA ASN A 347 -12.78 3.26 7.32
C ASN A 347 -13.21 2.80 8.71
N LYS A 348 -12.72 3.48 9.75
CA LYS A 348 -13.18 3.33 11.12
C LYS A 348 -14.12 4.46 11.44
N SER A 349 -15.37 4.15 11.73
CA SER A 349 -16.18 5.07 12.52
C SER A 349 -16.09 4.66 14.00
N PRO A 350 -15.75 5.57 14.93
CA PRO A 350 -15.71 5.24 16.36
C PRO A 350 -17.04 4.74 16.91
N GLU A 351 -18.15 5.09 16.24
CA GLU A 351 -19.51 4.81 16.68
C GLU A 351 -20.10 3.54 16.04
N TYR A 352 -19.46 2.99 14.96
CA TYR A 352 -20.04 1.94 14.12
C TYR A 352 -19.01 0.87 13.82
N ASN A 353 -18.82 -0.05 14.75
CA ASN A 353 -17.71 -1.01 14.65
C ASN A 353 -18.08 -2.25 13.84
N ASP A 354 -19.21 -2.90 14.12
CA ASP A 354 -19.54 -4.18 13.51
C ASP A 354 -20.51 -4.01 12.34
N ILE A 355 -20.01 -4.11 11.11
CA ILE A 355 -20.80 -3.91 9.89
C ILE A 355 -21.20 -5.25 9.29
N LEU A 356 -22.49 -5.56 9.35
CA LEU A 356 -23.04 -6.84 8.90
C LEU A 356 -23.46 -6.85 7.43
N THR A 357 -23.88 -5.69 6.86
CA THR A 357 -24.38 -5.63 5.49
C THR A 357 -24.29 -4.21 4.93
N PHE A 358 -24.39 -4.10 3.60
CA PHE A 358 -24.43 -2.85 2.85
C PHE A 358 -25.55 -2.87 1.81
N CYS A 359 -26.13 -1.70 1.56
CA CYS A 359 -26.98 -1.47 0.41
C CYS A 359 -26.76 -0.06 -0.12
N LYS A 360 -26.77 0.12 -1.45
CA LYS A 360 -26.78 1.44 -2.08
C LYS A 360 -28.19 1.79 -2.52
N ASP A 361 -28.55 3.08 -2.52
CA ASP A 361 -29.82 3.54 -3.09
C ASP A 361 -29.80 3.50 -4.63
N THR A 362 -30.94 3.66 -5.25
CA THR A 362 -31.10 3.61 -6.71
C THR A 362 -30.36 4.75 -7.42
N ASP A 363 -30.34 5.94 -6.81
CA ASP A 363 -29.70 7.14 -7.36
C ASP A 363 -28.22 7.26 -6.96
N GLN A 364 -27.73 6.35 -6.11
CA GLN A 364 -26.35 6.28 -5.61
C GLN A 364 -25.87 7.54 -4.89
N GLU A 365 -26.79 8.21 -4.22
CA GLU A 365 -26.49 9.34 -3.34
C GLU A 365 -26.09 8.86 -1.93
N PHE A 366 -26.56 7.66 -1.54
CA PHE A 366 -26.39 7.12 -0.20
C PHE A 366 -25.94 5.65 -0.20
N ILE A 367 -25.17 5.31 0.83
CA ILE A 367 -24.89 3.92 1.23
C ILE A 367 -25.56 3.70 2.59
N TYR A 368 -26.30 2.61 2.71
CA TYR A 368 -26.87 2.12 3.96
C TYR A 368 -26.01 1.01 4.54
N TYR A 369 -25.82 1.04 5.83
CA TYR A 369 -25.06 0.08 6.61
C TYR A 369 -25.94 -0.57 7.65
N GLY A 370 -26.01 -1.90 7.65
CA GLY A 370 -26.59 -2.67 8.74
C GLY A 370 -25.48 -3.05 9.73
N THR A 371 -25.76 -2.84 11.02
CA THR A 371 -24.75 -3.04 12.08
C THR A 371 -25.24 -4.00 13.16
N ASP A 372 -24.28 -4.61 13.89
CA ASP A 372 -24.56 -5.26 15.17
C ASP A 372 -24.43 -4.23 16.31
N GLY A 373 -25.58 -3.87 16.89
CA GLY A 373 -25.69 -3.01 18.06
C GLY A 373 -26.13 -1.57 17.80
N THR A 374 -25.81 -0.94 16.65
CA THR A 374 -26.21 0.45 16.35
C THR A 374 -27.49 0.53 15.48
N GLY A 375 -27.83 -0.52 14.74
CA GLY A 375 -28.97 -0.58 13.84
C GLY A 375 -28.62 -0.13 12.42
N LEU A 376 -29.43 0.77 11.85
CA LEU A 376 -29.30 1.26 10.49
C LEU A 376 -28.59 2.61 10.43
N ILE A 377 -27.60 2.72 9.58
CA ILE A 377 -26.84 3.94 9.32
C ILE A 377 -26.92 4.25 7.83
N ARG A 378 -26.93 5.54 7.50
CA ARG A 378 -26.86 6.05 6.13
C ARG A 378 -25.64 6.98 6.00
N GLN A 379 -24.88 6.84 4.93
CA GLN A 379 -23.80 7.75 4.56
C GLN A 379 -24.13 8.45 3.26
N SER A 380 -23.97 9.78 3.21
CA SER A 380 -24.00 10.53 1.95
C SER A 380 -22.68 10.42 1.23
N LEU A 381 -22.69 9.99 -0.03
CA LEU A 381 -21.49 9.92 -0.86
C LEU A 381 -20.95 11.29 -1.27
N ALA A 382 -21.80 12.31 -1.27
CA ALA A 382 -21.40 13.69 -1.62
C ALA A 382 -20.68 14.41 -0.48
N SER A 383 -21.04 14.14 0.79
CA SER A 383 -20.53 14.87 1.96
C SER A 383 -19.73 14.01 2.94
N ASP A 384 -19.67 12.70 2.72
CA ASP A 384 -19.09 11.71 3.65
C ASP A 384 -19.68 11.75 5.07
N LEU A 385 -20.85 12.38 5.25
CA LEU A 385 -21.52 12.46 6.55
C LEU A 385 -22.35 11.20 6.82
N TYR A 386 -22.29 10.72 8.06
CA TYR A 386 -23.05 9.58 8.53
C TYR A 386 -24.25 10.05 9.36
N GLU A 387 -25.37 9.38 9.16
CA GLU A 387 -26.61 9.62 9.90
C GLU A 387 -27.17 8.29 10.40
N LYS A 388 -27.52 8.23 11.70
CA LYS A 388 -28.27 7.08 12.23
C LYS A 388 -29.74 7.23 11.89
N ILE A 389 -30.30 6.22 11.22
CA ILE A 389 -31.76 6.15 10.97
C ILE A 389 -32.40 5.44 12.16
N PRO A 390 -33.35 6.09 12.86
CA PRO A 390 -34.02 5.48 13.98
C PRO A 390 -34.84 4.26 13.53
N THR A 391 -34.49 3.08 14.03
CA THR A 391 -35.17 1.81 13.77
C THR A 391 -35.51 1.12 15.09
N PRO A 392 -36.56 0.28 15.16
CA PRO A 392 -36.86 -0.52 16.33
C PRO A 392 -35.85 -1.64 16.57
N ALA A 393 -34.92 -1.88 15.62
CA ALA A 393 -33.90 -2.94 15.67
C ALA A 393 -32.52 -2.34 15.87
N ASN A 394 -31.78 -2.87 16.82
CA ASN A 394 -30.35 -2.55 17.01
C ASN A 394 -29.44 -3.44 16.17
N ILE A 395 -29.91 -4.59 15.73
CA ILE A 395 -29.18 -5.54 14.89
C ILE A 395 -29.88 -5.62 13.53
N VAL A 396 -29.21 -5.11 12.51
CA VAL A 396 -29.64 -5.12 11.10
C VAL A 396 -28.74 -6.07 10.34
N VAL A 397 -29.32 -7.18 9.88
CA VAL A 397 -28.54 -8.32 9.35
C VAL A 397 -28.37 -8.25 7.84
N ASP A 398 -29.45 -7.88 7.09
CA ASP A 398 -29.37 -7.75 5.63
C ASP A 398 -30.24 -6.59 5.13
N LEU A 399 -29.88 -6.05 3.97
CA LEU A 399 -30.50 -4.90 3.35
C LEU A 399 -30.71 -5.16 1.87
N SER A 400 -31.87 -4.75 1.35
CA SER A 400 -32.17 -4.76 -0.08
C SER A 400 -33.06 -3.58 -0.43
N ILE A 401 -32.89 -3.00 -1.62
CA ILE A 401 -33.69 -1.88 -2.08
C ILE A 401 -34.52 -2.29 -3.30
N ASP A 402 -35.77 -1.79 -3.39
CA ASP A 402 -36.61 -2.06 -4.53
C ASP A 402 -36.64 -0.89 -5.53
N SER A 403 -37.28 -1.09 -6.68
CA SER A 403 -37.37 -0.08 -7.75
C SER A 403 -38.20 1.17 -7.39
N LYS A 404 -38.88 1.19 -6.24
CA LYS A 404 -39.57 2.34 -5.68
C LYS A 404 -38.79 3.03 -4.57
N ASP A 405 -37.52 2.71 -4.44
CA ASP A 405 -36.60 3.24 -3.46
C ASP A 405 -37.04 2.97 -2.00
N ARG A 406 -37.69 1.80 -1.79
CA ARG A 406 -38.01 1.31 -0.45
C ARG A 406 -36.90 0.40 0.02
N LEU A 407 -36.28 0.73 1.15
CA LEU A 407 -35.24 -0.09 1.77
C LEU A 407 -35.87 -1.16 2.66
N TRP A 408 -35.66 -2.42 2.29
CA TRP A 408 -36.10 -3.60 3.02
C TRP A 408 -35.01 -4.07 3.94
N ILE A 409 -35.33 -4.29 5.22
CA ILE A 409 -34.37 -4.45 6.30
C ILE A 409 -34.66 -5.75 7.02
N GLY A 410 -33.75 -6.72 6.90
CA GLY A 410 -33.74 -7.94 7.69
C GLY A 410 -33.17 -7.68 9.08
N THR A 411 -33.87 -8.12 10.12
CA THR A 411 -33.45 -7.82 11.51
C THR A 411 -33.41 -9.06 12.38
N TYR A 412 -32.59 -9.01 13.41
CA TYR A 412 -32.63 -9.97 14.50
C TYR A 412 -33.76 -9.61 15.48
N GLN A 413 -34.70 -10.52 15.67
CA GLN A 413 -35.84 -10.46 16.61
C GLN A 413 -36.94 -9.38 16.33
N LYS A 414 -36.78 -8.53 15.33
CA LYS A 414 -37.71 -7.43 15.06
C LYS A 414 -38.51 -7.60 13.75
N GLY A 415 -38.37 -8.75 13.08
CA GLY A 415 -39.01 -9.06 11.82
C GLY A 415 -38.39 -8.35 10.63
N LEU A 416 -39.21 -8.11 9.62
CA LEU A 416 -38.88 -7.37 8.42
C LEU A 416 -39.32 -5.91 8.57
N LEU A 417 -38.44 -4.97 8.27
CA LEU A 417 -38.77 -3.54 8.23
C LEU A 417 -38.72 -3.03 6.79
N CYS A 418 -39.57 -2.06 6.49
CA CYS A 418 -39.55 -1.30 5.24
C CYS A 418 -39.37 0.18 5.58
N TYR A 419 -38.24 0.77 5.19
CA TYR A 419 -37.99 2.20 5.33
C TYR A 419 -38.20 2.91 4.00
N SER A 420 -39.08 3.91 4.01
CA SER A 420 -39.38 4.73 2.84
C SER A 420 -39.77 6.14 3.26
N LYS A 421 -39.15 7.16 2.63
CA LYS A 421 -39.46 8.59 2.85
C LYS A 421 -39.53 8.98 4.33
N GLY A 422 -38.57 8.50 5.12
CA GLY A 422 -38.45 8.82 6.56
C GLY A 422 -39.41 8.04 7.47
N LYS A 423 -40.19 7.10 6.94
CA LYS A 423 -41.14 6.27 7.70
C LYS A 423 -40.68 4.81 7.70
N ILE A 424 -40.92 4.12 8.81
CA ILE A 424 -40.65 2.69 8.94
C ILE A 424 -42.00 1.96 9.11
N LYS A 425 -42.19 0.94 8.28
CA LYS A 425 -43.24 -0.07 8.45
C LYS A 425 -42.61 -1.37 8.94
N GLN A 426 -43.23 -2.03 9.89
CA GLN A 426 -42.73 -3.25 10.49
C GLN A 426 -43.70 -4.42 10.26
N TYR A 427 -43.13 -5.57 9.82
CA TYR A 427 -43.81 -6.83 9.66
C TYR A 427 -43.26 -7.84 10.66
N THR A 428 -44.12 -8.39 11.50
CA THR A 428 -43.75 -9.37 12.54
C THR A 428 -44.74 -10.53 12.52
N VAL A 429 -44.44 -11.59 13.22
CA VAL A 429 -45.31 -12.77 13.42
C VAL A 429 -46.64 -12.36 14.04
N SER A 430 -46.70 -11.26 14.81
CA SER A 430 -47.92 -10.81 15.50
C SER A 430 -48.81 -9.89 14.66
N ASN A 431 -48.31 -9.25 13.62
CA ASN A 431 -49.07 -8.27 12.83
C ASN A 431 -49.10 -8.57 11.33
N SER A 432 -48.51 -9.68 10.89
CA SER A 432 -48.45 -10.09 9.49
C SER A 432 -48.39 -11.62 9.37
N HIS A 433 -48.31 -12.15 8.15
CA HIS A 433 -48.08 -13.57 7.89
C HIS A 433 -46.61 -13.97 7.83
N LEU A 434 -45.73 -13.16 8.37
CA LEU A 434 -44.32 -13.51 8.55
C LEU A 434 -44.23 -14.68 9.55
N LEU A 435 -43.48 -15.73 9.22
CA LEU A 435 -43.38 -16.95 10.05
C LEU A 435 -42.38 -16.84 11.17
N GLU A 436 -41.39 -15.97 11.07
CA GLU A 436 -40.35 -15.78 12.06
C GLU A 436 -39.80 -14.35 12.11
N ASN A 437 -39.53 -13.83 13.32
CA ASN A 437 -38.98 -12.48 13.50
C ASN A 437 -37.45 -12.38 13.31
N ASN A 438 -36.73 -13.48 13.18
CA ASN A 438 -35.28 -13.49 12.87
C ASN A 438 -35.12 -13.56 11.34
N VAL A 439 -35.18 -12.42 10.68
CA VAL A 439 -35.01 -12.28 9.23
C VAL A 439 -33.52 -12.08 8.94
N TYR A 440 -32.90 -13.08 8.34
CA TYR A 440 -31.45 -13.14 8.19
C TYR A 440 -30.96 -12.66 6.83
N THR A 441 -31.78 -12.80 5.79
CA THR A 441 -31.46 -12.33 4.45
C THR A 441 -32.73 -11.86 3.73
N VAL A 442 -32.55 -10.81 2.91
CA VAL A 442 -33.61 -10.17 2.15
C VAL A 442 -33.14 -9.86 0.74
N LYS A 443 -33.86 -10.27 -0.30
CA LYS A 443 -33.55 -9.93 -1.69
C LYS A 443 -34.80 -9.49 -2.43
N VAL A 444 -34.64 -8.57 -3.37
CA VAL A 444 -35.75 -8.10 -4.25
C VAL A 444 -35.54 -8.72 -5.62
N ASP A 445 -36.59 -9.31 -6.19
CA ASP A 445 -36.57 -9.85 -7.55
C ASP A 445 -36.97 -8.82 -8.62
N LYS A 446 -36.86 -9.19 -9.89
CA LYS A 446 -37.18 -8.32 -11.03
C LYS A 446 -38.65 -7.89 -11.09
N TYR A 447 -39.53 -8.61 -10.41
CA TYR A 447 -40.98 -8.30 -10.34
C TYR A 447 -41.30 -7.41 -9.14
N GLY A 448 -40.34 -7.12 -8.27
CA GLY A 448 -40.50 -6.32 -7.07
C GLY A 448 -41.03 -7.09 -5.86
N TYR A 449 -41.03 -8.43 -5.91
CA TYR A 449 -41.31 -9.24 -4.73
C TYR A 449 -40.09 -9.26 -3.80
N ILE A 450 -40.40 -9.34 -2.51
CA ILE A 450 -39.37 -9.37 -1.45
C ILE A 450 -39.24 -10.81 -0.95
N TRP A 451 -38.06 -11.38 -1.20
CA TRP A 451 -37.71 -12.71 -0.72
C TRP A 451 -37.08 -12.60 0.64
N ILE A 452 -37.51 -13.44 1.58
CA ILE A 452 -37.19 -13.37 3.01
C ILE A 452 -36.68 -14.74 3.45
N GLY A 453 -35.44 -14.81 3.88
CA GLY A 453 -34.84 -16.00 4.48
C GLY A 453 -34.72 -15.85 5.99
N THR A 454 -35.08 -16.88 6.75
CA THR A 454 -35.12 -16.80 8.20
C THR A 454 -34.15 -17.80 8.89
N MET A 455 -33.88 -17.57 10.16
CA MET A 455 -33.03 -18.40 10.98
C MET A 455 -33.56 -19.83 11.18
N ARG A 456 -34.88 -20.03 11.14
CA ARG A 456 -35.50 -21.35 11.33
C ARG A 456 -35.83 -22.10 10.04
N GLY A 457 -35.31 -21.66 8.90
CA GLY A 457 -35.46 -22.40 7.64
C GLY A 457 -36.74 -22.10 6.87
N TYR A 458 -37.31 -20.91 7.02
CA TYR A 458 -38.39 -20.47 6.16
C TYR A 458 -37.84 -19.59 5.04
N VAL A 459 -38.33 -19.80 3.81
CA VAL A 459 -38.19 -18.85 2.70
C VAL A 459 -39.59 -18.43 2.28
N GLN A 460 -39.88 -17.15 2.49
CA GLN A 460 -41.13 -16.53 2.13
C GLN A 460 -40.93 -15.47 1.04
N ARG A 461 -41.96 -15.21 0.28
CA ARG A 461 -42.05 -14.15 -0.71
C ARG A 461 -43.17 -13.19 -0.33
N LEU A 462 -42.86 -11.91 -0.18
CA LEU A 462 -43.82 -10.85 0.11
C LEU A 462 -44.14 -10.05 -1.16
N ASN A 463 -45.43 -9.90 -1.49
CA ASN A 463 -45.87 -8.88 -2.43
C ASN A 463 -46.01 -7.54 -1.68
N PRO A 464 -45.14 -6.54 -1.93
CA PRO A 464 -45.16 -5.30 -1.17
C PRO A 464 -46.35 -4.37 -1.49
N GLU A 465 -47.13 -4.66 -2.54
CA GLU A 465 -48.32 -3.88 -2.92
C GLU A 465 -49.61 -4.44 -2.28
N THR A 466 -49.74 -5.76 -2.19
CA THR A 466 -50.91 -6.41 -1.55
C THR A 466 -50.63 -6.80 -0.10
N GLU A 467 -49.38 -6.80 0.30
CA GLU A 467 -48.91 -7.25 1.63
C GLU A 467 -49.13 -8.74 1.91
N GLU A 468 -49.37 -9.52 0.86
CA GLU A 468 -49.54 -10.96 0.94
C GLU A 468 -48.17 -11.69 0.99
N PHE A 469 -48.10 -12.72 1.83
CA PHE A 469 -46.92 -13.58 1.99
C PHE A 469 -47.21 -14.96 1.41
N ASP A 470 -46.38 -15.39 0.49
CA ASP A 470 -46.28 -16.80 0.03
C ASP A 470 -45.16 -17.52 0.75
N THR A 471 -45.39 -18.77 1.18
CA THR A 471 -44.36 -19.61 1.76
C THR A 471 -43.83 -20.60 0.72
N VAL A 472 -42.60 -20.44 0.29
CA VAL A 472 -41.95 -21.27 -0.75
C VAL A 472 -41.17 -22.44 -0.13
N LEU A 473 -40.49 -22.20 0.98
CA LEU A 473 -39.81 -23.24 1.74
C LEU A 473 -40.28 -23.23 3.20
N TYR A 474 -40.75 -24.40 3.66
CA TYR A 474 -41.18 -24.62 5.04
C TYR A 474 -40.43 -25.83 5.63
N ARG A 475 -39.29 -25.57 6.29
CA ARG A 475 -38.44 -26.60 6.90
C ARG A 475 -38.00 -26.18 8.32
N PRO A 476 -38.97 -26.07 9.27
CA PRO A 476 -38.70 -25.48 10.58
C PRO A 476 -37.72 -26.31 11.38
N GLY A 477 -36.58 -25.69 11.73
CA GLY A 477 -35.50 -26.30 12.53
C GLY A 477 -34.56 -27.22 11.77
N GLU A 478 -34.83 -27.53 10.49
CA GLU A 478 -33.91 -28.31 9.65
C GLU A 478 -32.84 -27.42 9.02
N PHE A 479 -33.20 -26.23 8.59
CA PHE A 479 -32.32 -25.33 7.91
C PHE A 479 -32.12 -24.01 8.68
N PHE A 480 -30.97 -23.39 8.49
CA PHE A 480 -30.65 -22.03 8.86
C PHE A 480 -30.27 -21.30 7.57
N ILE A 481 -31.10 -20.36 7.11
CA ILE A 481 -30.83 -19.61 5.89
C ILE A 481 -29.83 -18.52 6.22
N ARG A 482 -28.67 -18.51 5.53
CA ARG A 482 -27.54 -17.62 5.79
C ARG A 482 -27.42 -16.50 4.79
N ASP A 483 -27.62 -16.79 3.51
CA ASP A 483 -27.45 -15.84 2.41
C ASP A 483 -28.38 -16.21 1.25
N MET A 484 -28.73 -15.23 0.45
CA MET A 484 -29.47 -15.43 -0.80
C MET A 484 -28.85 -14.58 -1.90
N TYR A 485 -28.74 -15.13 -3.10
CA TYR A 485 -28.34 -14.44 -4.30
C TYR A 485 -29.39 -14.59 -5.40
N TYR A 486 -29.89 -13.47 -5.91
CA TYR A 486 -30.81 -13.46 -7.05
C TYR A 486 -30.02 -13.16 -8.34
N ASP A 487 -30.13 -13.99 -9.37
CA ASP A 487 -29.35 -13.87 -10.60
C ASP A 487 -29.86 -12.80 -11.58
N SER A 488 -30.82 -11.99 -11.13
CA SER A 488 -31.49 -10.92 -11.89
C SER A 488 -32.33 -11.40 -13.09
N ASP A 489 -32.45 -12.71 -13.23
CA ASP A 489 -33.27 -13.34 -14.28
C ASP A 489 -34.40 -14.20 -13.69
N LYS A 490 -34.08 -15.38 -13.21
CA LYS A 490 -35.08 -16.38 -12.84
C LYS A 490 -34.81 -17.08 -11.51
N TYR A 491 -33.56 -17.28 -11.16
CA TYR A 491 -33.19 -18.15 -10.05
C TYR A 491 -32.72 -17.38 -8.81
N LEU A 492 -33.27 -17.81 -7.67
CA LEU A 492 -32.79 -17.42 -6.34
C LEU A 492 -31.97 -18.58 -5.74
N TYR A 493 -30.73 -18.33 -5.49
CA TYR A 493 -29.82 -19.27 -4.84
C TYR A 493 -29.81 -18.98 -3.35
N VAL A 494 -30.06 -20.00 -2.53
CA VAL A 494 -30.21 -19.88 -1.08
C VAL A 494 -29.15 -20.73 -0.38
N ALA A 495 -28.26 -20.07 0.34
CA ALA A 495 -27.25 -20.71 1.15
C ALA A 495 -27.82 -21.12 2.52
N SER A 496 -27.69 -22.39 2.87
CA SER A 496 -28.17 -22.93 4.16
C SER A 496 -27.16 -23.90 4.79
N ASN A 497 -27.36 -24.22 6.08
CA ASN A 497 -26.61 -25.28 6.74
C ASN A 497 -27.04 -26.70 6.31
N GLY A 498 -28.05 -26.82 5.49
CA GLY A 498 -28.54 -28.10 4.96
C GLY A 498 -28.30 -28.27 3.46
N GLY A 499 -27.53 -27.38 2.81
CA GLY A 499 -27.20 -27.43 1.39
C GLY A 499 -27.56 -26.15 0.65
N LEU A 500 -27.36 -26.18 -0.67
CA LEU A 500 -27.76 -25.13 -1.59
C LEU A 500 -29.20 -25.39 -2.07
N ILE A 501 -30.07 -24.38 -1.92
CA ILE A 501 -31.42 -24.43 -2.43
C ILE A 501 -31.50 -23.49 -3.63
N ILE A 502 -31.96 -23.98 -4.76
CA ILE A 502 -32.21 -23.20 -5.97
C ILE A 502 -33.73 -23.07 -6.17
N ILE A 503 -34.23 -21.86 -6.13
CA ILE A 503 -35.66 -21.55 -6.28
C ILE A 503 -35.87 -20.95 -7.67
N ASP A 504 -36.81 -21.51 -8.43
CA ASP A 504 -37.42 -20.88 -9.59
C ASP A 504 -38.40 -19.85 -9.11
N THR A 505 -38.09 -18.56 -9.27
CA THR A 505 -38.88 -17.45 -8.73
C THR A 505 -40.23 -17.28 -9.46
N GLU A 506 -40.35 -17.76 -10.69
CA GLU A 506 -41.56 -17.70 -11.48
C GLU A 506 -42.54 -18.81 -11.08
N ASN A 507 -42.06 -20.04 -10.97
CA ASN A 507 -42.85 -21.21 -10.65
C ASN A 507 -42.96 -21.49 -9.14
N GLN A 508 -42.18 -20.81 -8.31
CA GLN A 508 -42.07 -21.02 -6.85
C GLN A 508 -41.73 -22.46 -6.46
N THR A 509 -40.98 -23.15 -7.31
CA THR A 509 -40.47 -24.50 -7.05
C THR A 509 -39.00 -24.44 -6.66
N TYR A 510 -38.55 -25.42 -5.89
CA TYR A 510 -37.18 -25.46 -5.46
C TYR A 510 -36.52 -26.85 -5.62
N SER A 511 -35.22 -26.84 -5.77
CA SER A 511 -34.36 -28.03 -5.73
C SER A 511 -33.32 -27.88 -4.63
N LEU A 512 -33.02 -28.95 -3.91
CA LEU A 512 -31.98 -29.00 -2.86
C LEU A 512 -30.78 -29.78 -3.39
N PHE A 513 -29.61 -29.21 -3.20
CA PHE A 513 -28.31 -29.80 -3.52
C PHE A 513 -27.48 -29.88 -2.23
N ASP A 514 -27.13 -31.09 -1.82
CA ASP A 514 -26.45 -31.43 -0.59
C ASP A 514 -25.36 -32.48 -0.80
N GLU A 515 -24.82 -33.06 0.30
CA GLU A 515 -23.75 -34.07 0.26
C GLU A 515 -24.19 -35.35 -0.45
N ASP A 516 -25.48 -35.70 -0.45
CA ASP A 516 -25.97 -36.94 -1.03
C ASP A 516 -26.08 -36.88 -2.55
N ASN A 517 -26.17 -35.68 -3.10
CA ASN A 517 -26.50 -35.54 -4.51
C ASN A 517 -25.60 -34.62 -5.33
N HIS A 518 -24.67 -33.83 -4.75
CA HIS A 518 -23.83 -32.95 -5.59
C HIS A 518 -22.59 -32.36 -4.91
N PHE A 519 -22.63 -32.00 -3.64
CA PHE A 519 -21.56 -31.29 -2.96
C PHE A 519 -20.97 -32.13 -1.83
N SER A 520 -19.65 -31.97 -1.62
CA SER A 520 -18.96 -32.58 -0.46
C SER A 520 -19.26 -31.88 0.88
N GLU A 521 -20.03 -30.80 0.87
CA GLU A 521 -20.29 -29.98 2.05
C GLU A 521 -21.69 -29.37 1.99
N LYS A 522 -22.45 -29.51 3.08
CA LYS A 522 -23.82 -28.98 3.18
C LYS A 522 -23.93 -27.64 3.92
N ASN A 523 -22.91 -27.25 4.73
CA ASN A 523 -22.97 -26.02 5.50
C ASN A 523 -22.48 -24.84 4.64
N ILE A 524 -23.37 -24.30 3.83
CA ILE A 524 -23.10 -23.20 2.90
C ILE A 524 -23.32 -21.87 3.61
N LEU A 525 -22.35 -20.95 3.46
CA LEU A 525 -22.32 -19.66 4.15
C LEU A 525 -22.73 -18.50 3.22
N THR A 526 -22.33 -18.57 1.95
CA THR A 526 -22.57 -17.50 0.96
C THR A 526 -22.59 -18.10 -0.45
N VAL A 527 -23.28 -17.43 -1.37
CA VAL A 527 -23.39 -17.84 -2.76
C VAL A 527 -23.34 -16.62 -3.69
N TYR A 528 -22.64 -16.76 -4.81
CA TYR A 528 -22.51 -15.70 -5.82
C TYR A 528 -22.38 -16.30 -7.22
N LYS A 529 -23.07 -15.73 -8.22
CA LYS A 529 -22.93 -16.12 -9.62
C LYS A 529 -22.15 -15.04 -10.37
N ASP A 530 -21.04 -15.42 -10.97
CA ASP A 530 -20.16 -14.48 -11.67
C ASP A 530 -20.62 -14.18 -13.11
N SER A 531 -19.98 -13.21 -13.76
CA SER A 531 -20.29 -12.80 -15.14
C SER A 531 -20.02 -13.88 -16.20
N ARG A 532 -19.31 -14.96 -15.85
CA ARG A 532 -19.04 -16.15 -16.68
C ARG A 532 -20.10 -17.24 -16.50
N ASN A 533 -21.11 -16.99 -15.67
CA ASN A 533 -22.14 -17.94 -15.21
C ASN A 533 -21.60 -19.07 -14.33
N LEU A 534 -20.44 -18.93 -13.71
CA LEU A 534 -19.98 -19.85 -12.68
C LEU A 534 -20.63 -19.53 -11.35
N LEU A 535 -21.14 -20.55 -10.66
CA LEU A 535 -21.71 -20.41 -9.33
C LEU A 535 -20.63 -20.67 -8.28
N TRP A 536 -20.31 -19.66 -7.49
CA TRP A 536 -19.36 -19.69 -6.40
C TRP A 536 -20.09 -19.93 -5.09
N ILE A 537 -19.78 -21.04 -4.43
CA ILE A 537 -20.48 -21.50 -3.23
C ILE A 537 -19.45 -21.55 -2.10
N GLY A 538 -19.54 -20.59 -1.18
CA GLY A 538 -18.63 -20.49 -0.03
C GLY A 538 -19.16 -21.29 1.16
N HIS A 539 -18.30 -22.08 1.76
CA HIS A 539 -18.62 -22.89 2.93
C HIS A 539 -17.48 -22.92 3.97
N SER A 540 -17.63 -23.68 5.04
CA SER A 540 -16.65 -23.69 6.14
C SER A 540 -15.32 -24.38 5.81
N HIS A 541 -15.27 -25.12 4.69
CA HIS A 541 -14.11 -25.90 4.26
C HIS A 541 -13.46 -25.40 2.96
N GLY A 542 -13.97 -24.33 2.35
CA GLY A 542 -13.45 -23.75 1.10
C GLY A 542 -14.54 -23.18 0.21
N ILE A 543 -14.35 -23.29 -1.09
CA ILE A 543 -15.26 -22.84 -2.14
C ILE A 543 -15.48 -23.95 -3.14
N SER A 544 -16.73 -24.23 -3.47
CA SER A 544 -17.09 -25.00 -4.65
C SER A 544 -17.43 -24.04 -5.78
N VAL A 545 -16.75 -24.12 -6.92
CA VAL A 545 -17.06 -23.37 -8.14
C VAL A 545 -17.75 -24.30 -9.11
N TRP A 546 -19.05 -24.09 -9.29
CA TRP A 546 -19.91 -24.96 -10.11
C TRP A 546 -20.19 -24.35 -11.47
N ASP A 547 -19.73 -25.02 -12.52
CA ASP A 547 -20.14 -24.77 -13.89
C ASP A 547 -21.40 -25.60 -14.18
N GLN A 548 -22.56 -24.97 -14.02
CA GLN A 548 -23.85 -25.63 -14.20
C GLN A 548 -24.10 -26.09 -15.65
N LYS A 549 -23.42 -25.49 -16.64
CA LYS A 549 -23.55 -25.87 -18.05
C LYS A 549 -22.86 -27.18 -18.37
N ASN A 550 -21.66 -27.36 -17.81
CA ASN A 550 -20.83 -28.56 -18.05
C ASN A 550 -20.95 -29.58 -16.90
N ASP A 551 -21.76 -29.27 -15.88
CA ASP A 551 -21.93 -30.03 -14.66
C ASP A 551 -20.62 -30.42 -13.98
N SER A 552 -19.71 -29.48 -13.89
CA SER A 552 -18.40 -29.67 -13.30
C SER A 552 -18.18 -28.77 -12.10
N ILE A 553 -17.62 -29.34 -11.03
CA ILE A 553 -17.34 -28.63 -9.77
C ILE A 553 -15.82 -28.63 -9.55
N LEU A 554 -15.26 -27.44 -9.36
CA LEU A 554 -13.91 -27.24 -8.88
C LEU A 554 -13.95 -26.84 -7.42
N PHE A 555 -13.09 -27.46 -6.62
CA PHE A 555 -12.95 -27.15 -5.21
C PHE A 555 -11.67 -26.33 -4.96
N LEU A 556 -11.79 -25.23 -4.24
CA LEU A 556 -10.69 -24.37 -3.82
C LEU A 556 -10.66 -24.28 -2.27
N ASP A 557 -9.50 -24.52 -1.70
CA ASP A 557 -9.26 -24.50 -0.27
C ASP A 557 -7.94 -23.77 0.05
N GLN A 558 -7.51 -23.85 1.28
CA GLN A 558 -6.23 -23.28 1.73
C GLN A 558 -5.03 -23.96 1.03
N LYS A 559 -5.11 -25.23 0.63
CA LYS A 559 -4.06 -25.91 -0.14
C LYS A 559 -3.99 -25.39 -1.56
N SER A 560 -5.13 -24.97 -2.11
CA SER A 560 -5.20 -24.28 -3.40
C SER A 560 -4.74 -22.83 -3.33
N GLY A 561 -4.55 -22.28 -2.13
CA GLY A 561 -4.02 -20.94 -1.87
C GLY A 561 -4.97 -19.95 -1.24
N LEU A 562 -6.18 -20.31 -0.83
CA LEU A 562 -7.06 -19.39 -0.08
C LEU A 562 -6.45 -18.98 1.26
N ALA A 563 -6.76 -17.77 1.74
CA ALA A 563 -6.31 -17.27 3.03
C ALA A 563 -6.73 -18.19 4.18
N THR A 564 -7.95 -18.70 4.12
CA THR A 564 -8.47 -19.77 5.00
C THR A 564 -9.69 -20.45 4.34
N ASN A 565 -10.04 -21.60 4.85
CA ASN A 565 -11.18 -22.37 4.34
C ASN A 565 -12.54 -21.79 4.71
N PHE A 566 -12.63 -20.94 5.72
CA PHE A 566 -13.91 -20.38 6.18
C PHE A 566 -14.31 -19.16 5.34
N VAL A 567 -15.11 -19.39 4.30
CA VAL A 567 -15.51 -18.42 3.30
C VAL A 567 -16.81 -17.74 3.68
N LYS A 568 -16.82 -16.40 3.75
CA LYS A 568 -17.92 -15.63 4.32
C LYS A 568 -18.62 -14.68 3.35
N ALA A 569 -17.90 -14.18 2.35
CA ALA A 569 -18.43 -13.23 1.38
C ALA A 569 -17.71 -13.39 0.04
N ILE A 570 -18.42 -13.21 -1.07
CA ILE A 570 -17.88 -13.38 -2.43
C ILE A 570 -18.47 -12.29 -3.34
N ILE A 571 -17.63 -11.64 -4.14
CA ILE A 571 -18.06 -10.66 -5.14
C ILE A 571 -17.08 -10.61 -6.32
N GLU A 572 -17.57 -10.24 -7.51
CA GLU A 572 -16.78 -10.04 -8.72
C GLU A 572 -16.50 -8.55 -8.94
N ASP A 573 -15.22 -8.20 -9.24
CA ASP A 573 -14.85 -6.84 -9.63
C ASP A 573 -15.11 -6.56 -11.14
N ASN A 574 -14.77 -5.35 -11.59
CA ASN A 574 -14.94 -4.95 -12.99
C ASN A 574 -13.94 -5.63 -13.94
N ASN A 575 -12.86 -6.19 -13.40
CA ASN A 575 -11.83 -6.95 -14.14
C ASN A 575 -12.12 -8.45 -14.14
N LYS A 576 -13.32 -8.87 -13.71
CA LYS A 576 -13.76 -10.27 -13.59
C LYS A 576 -12.90 -11.10 -12.62
N GLN A 577 -12.29 -10.45 -11.64
CA GLN A 577 -11.58 -11.11 -10.54
C GLN A 577 -12.54 -11.28 -9.36
N MET A 578 -12.41 -12.42 -8.68
CA MET A 578 -13.26 -12.70 -7.51
C MET A 578 -12.57 -12.23 -6.24
N TRP A 579 -13.30 -11.51 -5.41
CA TRP A 579 -12.89 -11.08 -4.08
C TRP A 579 -13.65 -11.86 -3.04
N ILE A 580 -12.91 -12.51 -2.16
CA ILE A 580 -13.43 -13.50 -1.23
C ILE A 580 -13.03 -13.08 0.18
N GLY A 581 -14.02 -12.66 0.97
CA GLY A 581 -13.87 -12.41 2.39
C GLY A 581 -13.86 -13.72 3.17
N THR A 582 -12.85 -13.90 4.02
CA THR A 582 -12.67 -15.12 4.79
C THR A 582 -12.57 -14.85 6.29
N GLY A 583 -12.47 -15.90 7.09
CA GLY A 583 -12.24 -15.79 8.55
C GLY A 583 -10.82 -15.30 8.92
N ASN A 584 -9.87 -15.24 7.98
CA ASN A 584 -8.52 -14.76 8.24
C ASN A 584 -7.86 -14.11 7.01
N GLY A 585 -8.43 -13.05 6.52
CA GLY A 585 -7.97 -12.28 5.37
C GLY A 585 -8.94 -12.31 4.20
N ILE A 586 -8.53 -11.66 3.12
CA ILE A 586 -9.28 -11.54 1.87
C ILE A 586 -8.45 -12.23 0.79
N SER A 587 -9.08 -13.10 -0.01
CA SER A 587 -8.45 -13.73 -1.17
C SER A 587 -8.96 -13.09 -2.45
N ARG A 588 -8.07 -12.68 -3.34
CA ARG A 588 -8.37 -12.31 -4.72
C ARG A 588 -8.06 -13.49 -5.63
N VAL A 589 -9.03 -13.90 -6.41
CA VAL A 589 -8.90 -15.02 -7.35
C VAL A 589 -9.02 -14.51 -8.78
N GLN A 590 -7.98 -14.74 -9.57
CA GLN A 590 -7.93 -14.47 -11.00
C GLN A 590 -7.95 -15.76 -11.78
N ILE A 591 -8.75 -15.82 -12.85
CA ILE A 591 -8.80 -16.96 -13.74
C ILE A 591 -8.12 -16.58 -15.06
N VAL A 592 -7.01 -17.27 -15.39
CA VAL A 592 -6.25 -17.07 -16.61
C VAL A 592 -6.06 -18.43 -17.30
N ASN A 593 -6.56 -18.56 -18.52
CA ASN A 593 -6.47 -19.81 -19.29
C ASN A 593 -6.95 -21.05 -18.50
N GLY A 594 -8.04 -20.90 -17.75
CA GLY A 594 -8.61 -21.98 -16.94
C GLY A 594 -7.85 -22.31 -15.66
N LYS A 595 -6.77 -21.59 -15.33
CA LYS A 595 -6.03 -21.72 -14.08
C LYS A 595 -6.43 -20.64 -13.10
N TYR A 596 -6.48 -20.98 -11.81
CA TYR A 596 -6.86 -20.11 -10.72
C TYR A 596 -5.61 -19.61 -10.01
N TYR A 597 -5.41 -18.30 -10.01
CA TYR A 597 -4.33 -17.62 -9.31
C TYR A 597 -4.89 -16.86 -8.11
N ILE A 598 -4.40 -17.18 -6.92
CA ILE A 598 -4.92 -16.67 -5.66
C ILE A 598 -3.87 -15.83 -4.95
N VAL A 599 -4.24 -14.60 -4.61
CA VAL A 599 -3.42 -13.65 -3.82
C VAL A 599 -4.19 -13.28 -2.56
N ASN A 600 -3.54 -13.34 -1.41
CA ASN A 600 -4.15 -13.06 -0.12
C ASN A 600 -3.71 -11.71 0.44
N TYR A 601 -4.64 -11.06 1.15
CA TYR A 601 -4.44 -9.80 1.85
C TYR A 601 -4.83 -9.97 3.32
N THR A 602 -4.02 -9.41 4.22
CA THR A 602 -4.16 -9.51 5.66
C THR A 602 -3.96 -8.14 6.32
N ILE A 603 -4.02 -8.08 7.65
CA ILE A 603 -3.65 -6.86 8.40
C ILE A 603 -2.22 -6.39 8.08
N LYS A 604 -1.32 -7.26 7.65
CA LYS A 604 0.02 -6.88 7.18
C LYS A 604 -0.02 -6.08 5.88
N ASP A 605 -1.07 -6.26 5.08
CA ASP A 605 -1.32 -5.54 3.83
C ASP A 605 -2.23 -4.32 4.04
N GLY A 606 -2.60 -4.03 5.29
CA GLY A 606 -3.38 -2.86 5.66
C GLY A 606 -4.86 -3.11 5.92
N LEU A 607 -5.31 -4.36 6.01
CA LEU A 607 -6.68 -4.62 6.46
C LEU A 607 -6.89 -4.12 7.90
N ILE A 608 -8.07 -3.61 8.19
CA ILE A 608 -8.47 -3.20 9.54
C ILE A 608 -8.64 -4.42 10.45
N CYS A 609 -9.08 -5.53 9.86
CA CYS A 609 -9.33 -6.81 10.50
C CYS A 609 -9.17 -7.93 9.48
N ASN A 610 -8.64 -9.06 9.89
CA ASN A 610 -8.60 -10.25 9.03
C ASN A 610 -9.96 -10.93 8.92
N ASP A 611 -10.82 -10.78 9.91
CA ASP A 611 -12.14 -11.42 9.92
C ASP A 611 -13.15 -10.57 9.14
N THR A 612 -13.87 -11.19 8.21
CA THR A 612 -14.94 -10.59 7.42
C THR A 612 -16.30 -11.05 7.97
N ASN A 613 -17.33 -10.22 7.94
CA ASN A 613 -18.67 -10.65 8.27
C ASN A 613 -19.33 -11.41 7.11
N ILE A 614 -20.25 -12.32 7.43
CA ILE A 614 -20.96 -13.13 6.43
C ILE A 614 -21.77 -12.18 5.52
N HIS A 615 -21.73 -12.38 4.20
CA HIS A 615 -22.32 -11.60 3.12
C HIS A 615 -22.11 -10.07 3.18
N ALA A 616 -21.24 -9.58 4.08
CA ALA A 616 -20.94 -8.15 4.23
C ALA A 616 -19.98 -7.64 3.15
N ILE A 617 -20.45 -7.62 1.90
CA ILE A 617 -19.65 -7.19 0.76
C ILE A 617 -20.53 -6.45 -0.26
N LEU A 618 -20.01 -5.33 -0.82
CA LEU A 618 -20.73 -4.53 -1.81
C LEU A 618 -19.76 -3.94 -2.83
N LYS A 619 -20.10 -4.04 -4.12
CA LYS A 619 -19.40 -3.32 -5.20
C LYS A 619 -20.13 -2.03 -5.52
N LEU A 620 -19.40 -0.91 -5.49
CA LEU A 620 -19.85 0.40 -5.91
C LEU A 620 -19.67 0.57 -7.43
N ASP A 621 -20.39 1.51 -8.04
CA ASP A 621 -20.32 1.73 -9.50
C ASP A 621 -18.99 2.29 -9.97
N ASN A 622 -18.25 2.96 -9.10
CA ASN A 622 -16.86 3.36 -9.38
C ASN A 622 -15.89 2.15 -9.36
N GLY A 623 -16.40 0.93 -9.13
CA GLY A 623 -15.61 -0.30 -9.08
C GLY A 623 -14.96 -0.60 -7.71
N ASN A 624 -15.08 0.28 -6.74
CA ASN A 624 -14.59 0.02 -5.39
C ASN A 624 -15.44 -1.05 -4.70
N ILE A 625 -14.81 -1.85 -3.83
CA ILE A 625 -15.47 -2.91 -3.07
C ILE A 625 -15.42 -2.58 -1.60
N LEU A 626 -16.58 -2.55 -0.95
CA LEU A 626 -16.70 -2.43 0.51
C LEU A 626 -16.78 -3.83 1.13
N ILE A 627 -16.07 -4.05 2.21
CA ILE A 627 -16.10 -5.30 2.98
C ILE A 627 -16.30 -4.98 4.46
N GLY A 628 -17.37 -5.51 5.04
CA GLY A 628 -17.71 -5.34 6.44
C GLY A 628 -16.96 -6.30 7.35
N THR A 629 -16.58 -5.78 8.51
CA THR A 629 -15.81 -6.49 9.53
C THR A 629 -16.33 -6.16 10.93
N PRO A 630 -15.96 -6.94 11.97
CA PRO A 630 -16.27 -6.62 13.36
C PRO A 630 -15.64 -5.30 13.88
N LYS A 631 -14.78 -4.65 13.09
CA LYS A 631 -14.07 -3.40 13.48
C LYS A 631 -14.36 -2.20 12.56
N GLY A 632 -15.42 -2.28 11.77
CA GLY A 632 -15.76 -1.30 10.75
C GLY A 632 -15.78 -1.91 9.36
N TYR A 633 -15.43 -1.14 8.34
CA TYR A 633 -15.34 -1.66 6.97
C TYR A 633 -14.05 -1.21 6.28
N GLN A 634 -13.70 -1.93 5.24
CA GLN A 634 -12.56 -1.63 4.40
C GLN A 634 -13.02 -1.49 2.95
N THR A 635 -12.41 -0.53 2.25
CA THR A 635 -12.64 -0.27 0.83
C THR A 635 -11.46 -0.79 0.05
N ILE A 636 -11.70 -1.67 -0.89
CA ILE A 636 -10.70 -2.13 -1.85
C ILE A 636 -10.89 -1.33 -3.13
N ILE A 637 -9.76 -0.94 -3.76
CA ILE A 637 -9.72 -0.22 -5.04
C ILE A 637 -9.07 -1.14 -6.09
N PRO A 638 -9.84 -2.02 -6.75
CA PRO A 638 -9.26 -3.03 -7.66
C PRO A 638 -8.52 -2.42 -8.86
N GLN A 639 -8.87 -1.21 -9.30
CA GLN A 639 -8.24 -0.53 -10.45
C GLN A 639 -6.80 -0.08 -10.16
N GLU A 640 -6.45 0.12 -8.89
CA GLU A 640 -5.09 0.51 -8.49
C GLU A 640 -4.15 -0.69 -8.37
N ILE A 641 -4.68 -1.91 -8.53
CA ILE A 641 -3.84 -3.11 -8.58
C ILE A 641 -3.20 -3.18 -9.96
N LEU A 642 -1.96 -2.72 -10.02
CA LEU A 642 -1.16 -2.82 -11.24
C LEU A 642 -0.91 -4.29 -11.56
N ALA A 643 -1.29 -4.71 -12.77
CA ALA A 643 -0.79 -5.96 -13.34
C ALA A 643 0.69 -5.73 -13.64
N THR A 644 1.57 -6.21 -12.79
CA THR A 644 3.00 -6.18 -13.05
C THR A 644 3.36 -7.38 -13.89
N ASP A 645 3.76 -7.16 -15.15
CA ASP A 645 4.58 -8.11 -15.92
C ASP A 645 6.00 -8.10 -15.29
N TYR A 646 6.07 -8.59 -14.05
CA TYR A 646 7.30 -8.64 -13.29
C TYR A 646 8.05 -9.95 -13.63
N HIS A 647 9.12 -9.83 -14.39
CA HIS A 647 10.08 -10.92 -14.58
C HIS A 647 11.14 -10.82 -13.47
N ALA A 648 10.96 -11.59 -12.41
CA ALA A 648 11.92 -11.68 -11.34
C ALA A 648 13.17 -12.45 -11.79
N ASN A 649 14.34 -11.83 -11.63
CA ASN A 649 15.59 -12.58 -11.63
C ASN A 649 15.74 -13.27 -10.27
N ILE A 650 15.95 -14.57 -10.29
CA ILE A 650 16.18 -15.35 -9.07
C ILE A 650 17.68 -15.40 -8.80
N TYR A 651 18.08 -15.02 -7.61
CA TYR A 651 19.46 -15.09 -7.14
C TYR A 651 19.59 -16.13 -6.02
N LEU A 652 20.67 -16.90 -6.07
CA LEU A 652 21.08 -17.76 -4.96
C LEU A 652 21.68 -16.87 -3.87
N THR A 653 21.07 -16.84 -2.69
CA THR A 653 21.46 -15.94 -1.60
C THR A 653 22.18 -16.64 -0.46
N GLY A 654 22.08 -17.97 -0.37
CA GLY A 654 22.77 -18.75 0.67
C GLY A 654 22.84 -20.23 0.35
N ILE A 655 23.85 -20.87 0.92
CA ILE A 655 23.99 -22.32 0.95
C ILE A 655 24.39 -22.70 2.38
N GLU A 656 23.66 -23.59 2.98
CA GLU A 656 23.96 -24.15 4.29
C GLU A 656 24.20 -25.65 4.17
N LEU A 657 25.33 -26.11 4.66
CA LEU A 657 25.70 -27.53 4.75
C LEU A 657 25.43 -28.02 6.16
N LYS A 658 25.32 -29.34 6.33
CA LYS A 658 25.24 -29.98 7.65
C LYS A 658 26.45 -29.64 8.54
N SER A 659 27.57 -29.27 7.96
CA SER A 659 28.82 -28.83 8.62
C SER A 659 28.87 -27.32 8.94
N GLY A 660 27.88 -26.53 8.51
CA GLY A 660 27.83 -25.08 8.67
C GLY A 660 27.59 -24.35 7.36
N ILE A 661 27.74 -23.01 7.36
CA ILE A 661 27.54 -22.18 6.18
C ILE A 661 28.59 -22.55 5.11
N TYR A 662 28.10 -22.84 3.91
CA TYR A 662 28.97 -23.10 2.76
C TYR A 662 29.60 -21.78 2.29
N HIS A 663 30.92 -21.76 2.32
CA HIS A 663 31.68 -20.76 1.62
C HIS A 663 32.20 -21.39 0.32
N PRO A 664 31.84 -20.87 -0.86
CA PRO A 664 32.37 -21.41 -2.12
C PRO A 664 33.90 -21.51 -2.01
N ASN A 665 34.38 -22.70 -2.34
CA ASN A 665 35.81 -22.99 -2.19
C ASN A 665 36.66 -21.88 -2.79
N LEU A 666 37.66 -21.44 -2.07
CA LEU A 666 38.62 -20.36 -2.39
C LEU A 666 39.33 -20.53 -3.75
N SER A 667 39.17 -21.63 -4.45
CA SER A 667 39.72 -21.89 -5.79
C SER A 667 38.95 -21.18 -6.93
N ASN A 668 37.62 -20.86 -6.75
CA ASN A 668 36.89 -20.00 -7.68
C ASN A 668 36.49 -18.76 -6.88
N GLU A 669 37.24 -17.68 -7.01
CA GLU A 669 37.05 -16.40 -6.31
C GLU A 669 35.74 -15.66 -6.65
N SER A 670 34.62 -16.37 -6.80
CA SER A 670 33.31 -15.80 -7.19
C SER A 670 32.36 -15.75 -6.00
N SER A 671 31.61 -14.66 -5.89
CA SER A 671 30.47 -14.57 -4.97
C SER A 671 29.36 -15.56 -5.35
N LEU A 672 28.46 -15.91 -4.41
CA LEU A 672 27.34 -16.81 -4.68
C LEU A 672 26.46 -16.31 -5.82
N GLU A 673 26.21 -15.01 -5.89
CA GLU A 673 25.35 -14.39 -6.93
C GLU A 673 25.96 -14.44 -8.33
N CYS A 674 27.29 -14.64 -8.43
CA CYS A 674 28.01 -14.75 -9.70
C CYS A 674 28.42 -16.17 -10.03
N THR A 675 28.15 -17.12 -9.14
CA THR A 675 28.56 -18.53 -9.32
C THR A 675 27.59 -19.23 -10.28
N GLN A 676 28.12 -19.75 -11.39
CA GLN A 676 27.34 -20.51 -12.38
C GLN A 676 27.28 -22.00 -12.08
N THR A 677 28.23 -22.53 -11.34
CA THR A 677 28.33 -23.96 -11.04
C THR A 677 28.74 -24.15 -9.60
N LEU A 678 27.99 -24.96 -8.87
CA LEU A 678 28.30 -25.39 -7.52
C LEU A 678 28.90 -26.80 -7.56
N SER A 679 30.01 -27.01 -6.88
CA SER A 679 30.65 -28.32 -6.74
C SER A 679 30.66 -28.74 -5.28
N PHE A 680 30.08 -29.89 -4.98
CA PHE A 680 30.04 -30.45 -3.65
C PHE A 680 30.90 -31.72 -3.58
N THR A 681 31.51 -31.96 -2.46
CA THR A 681 32.20 -33.22 -2.19
C THR A 681 31.18 -34.30 -1.74
N GLU A 682 31.59 -35.56 -1.76
CA GLU A 682 30.73 -36.68 -1.31
C GLU A 682 30.23 -36.52 0.13
N LYS A 683 30.96 -35.78 0.97
CA LYS A 683 30.59 -35.48 2.36
C LYS A 683 29.58 -34.32 2.49
N GLU A 684 29.39 -33.56 1.42
CA GLU A 684 28.50 -32.37 1.35
C GLU A 684 27.19 -32.69 0.61
N ASN A 685 26.69 -33.91 0.76
CA ASN A 685 25.52 -34.43 0.05
C ASN A 685 24.17 -33.97 0.65
N SER A 686 24.19 -33.17 1.70
CA SER A 686 22.99 -32.60 2.33
C SER A 686 23.19 -31.12 2.52
N PHE A 687 22.39 -30.31 1.84
CA PHE A 687 22.49 -28.84 1.84
C PHE A 687 21.13 -28.19 1.76
N ILE A 688 21.07 -26.94 2.22
CA ILE A 688 19.90 -26.04 2.08
C ILE A 688 20.33 -24.92 1.12
N LEU A 689 19.55 -24.67 0.09
CA LEU A 689 19.72 -23.52 -0.82
C LEU A 689 18.73 -22.44 -0.44
N SER A 690 19.23 -21.22 -0.24
CA SER A 690 18.42 -20.01 -0.09
C SER A 690 18.47 -19.20 -1.37
N PHE A 691 17.31 -18.74 -1.85
CA PHE A 691 17.22 -17.94 -3.06
C PHE A 691 16.13 -16.87 -2.91
N SER A 692 16.25 -15.79 -3.66
CA SER A 692 15.32 -14.68 -3.64
C SER A 692 15.09 -14.09 -5.02
N ALA A 693 13.86 -13.63 -5.25
CA ALA A 693 13.47 -12.82 -6.41
C ALA A 693 13.76 -11.33 -6.24
N LEU A 694 14.26 -10.91 -5.07
CA LEU A 694 14.59 -9.51 -4.72
C LEU A 694 13.44 -8.52 -4.93
N ASP A 695 12.20 -8.98 -4.73
CA ASP A 695 11.02 -8.13 -4.71
C ASP A 695 10.70 -7.71 -3.27
N PHE A 696 10.72 -6.41 -3.00
CA PHE A 696 10.47 -5.85 -1.66
C PHE A 696 9.06 -5.27 -1.53
N ALA A 697 8.30 -5.16 -2.62
CA ALA A 697 6.94 -4.64 -2.57
C ALA A 697 6.00 -5.63 -1.89
N GLU A 698 6.08 -6.91 -2.30
CA GLU A 698 5.18 -7.97 -1.87
C GLU A 698 5.89 -9.30 -1.60
N THR A 699 7.02 -9.26 -0.91
CA THR A 699 7.88 -10.42 -0.63
C THR A 699 7.10 -11.64 -0.10
N ASP A 700 6.13 -11.43 0.79
CA ASP A 700 5.31 -12.50 1.38
C ASP A 700 4.34 -13.16 0.37
N LYS A 701 4.14 -12.57 -0.81
CA LYS A 701 3.20 -13.07 -1.84
C LYS A 701 3.89 -13.84 -2.95
N ILE A 702 5.22 -13.84 -2.99
CA ILE A 702 6.00 -14.56 -3.99
C ILE A 702 5.91 -16.06 -3.70
N LYS A 703 5.55 -16.82 -4.75
CA LYS A 703 5.54 -18.29 -4.70
C LYS A 703 6.63 -18.83 -5.62
N TYR A 704 7.42 -19.73 -5.10
CA TYR A 704 8.46 -20.42 -5.84
C TYR A 704 7.98 -21.84 -6.20
N ALA A 705 8.35 -22.31 -7.38
CA ALA A 705 8.12 -23.69 -7.81
C ALA A 705 9.44 -24.34 -8.22
N TYR A 706 9.65 -25.59 -7.86
CA TYR A 706 10.83 -26.40 -8.17
C TYR A 706 10.42 -27.75 -8.76
#